data_ab1c36efdf2899923e68560070ed9d53
#
_entry.id   ab1c36efdf2899923e68560070ed9d53
#
_cell.length_a   1.000
_cell.length_b   1.000
_cell.length_c   1.000
_cell.angle_alpha   90.00
_cell.angle_beta   90.00
_cell.angle_gamma   90.00
#
_symmetry.space_group_name_H-M   'P 1'
#
loop_
_entity.id
_entity.type
_entity.pdbx_description
1 polymer ?
#
loop_
_entity_poly.entity_id
_entity_poly.type
_entity_poly.pdbx_seq_one_letter_code
_entity_poly.pdbx_strand_id
1 'polypeptide(L)'
;MKDFNVINSRLPKVDARVKVTGDARYAADLSMPNMLYGALLQSPLAHAKIKHIDTSKAKRLIGVKDVVTAQEAGPVKFGVSPARYDETVFSFDKVRYVGDEIAAVAAVDLETALEAVSLIEVEYEELPILLDPFEAIKEGATAIHDDYPNNIGAEVHQEFGNVEDALKECDYIRTDKFVNKKQDGAFLEPQACVAVYDYTGNLTLYSSTQSPHYVQRTVSMVLGIPIGKVRVTMPYVGGGFGPKASANTLELSACLLSMRTGRPVKMGFTREQVFWHSRARHQFFHELTTGVKKDGTLIALKNTCYLDGGAYSSFGIATVYYAGSLLGAPYKLPNMKYDGYRIYTNKPANGAQRGHGGVAARAAWEQQLDIIAEELGMDPIEFRLKNIMQRGDVTCNDFNMSSLGMKECLEAIRDGSGWKDKKGKLPKGKGIGVACGFFVSGAGFPIYRSETFHSTAMIKLSEDGGTVNLYTPAADIGQGSDTVLTMMAAEALGVRYEDVRVSSGDTDFGIDLGAYSSRQTLMSGHAVKEAAEDVKRQVLEVLSEKMKCPVEDMDIKNGIIIFKKGKVDFSVLRSNYIKEHRGWLEQPGGDELTFEEAARIAYLEKGVVVGSGAYKPGEMGGKYKGAAVGTSPAYGCSAQIVEVTVDMETGKVTVDDMTDAHDCGFAINRTNVEGQMQGSLSMGLGEALFEEIKFDAKGRVANPTFGEYRIATSLDMPNVKTIIIESNEPNGPFGAKEVGEGAIMPTIPAILNAVYDATGVRIQELPVTSERLFMALREKNKK
;
A
#
# COMPACT_ATOMS: atom_id res chain seq x y z
N MET A 1 -30.63 -1.85 -10.59
CA MET A 1 -29.15 -1.70 -10.79
C MET A 1 -28.96 -0.52 -11.74
N LYS A 2 -27.98 0.36 -11.49
CA LYS A 2 -27.61 1.37 -12.50
C LYS A 2 -27.05 0.63 -13.72
N ASP A 3 -27.50 0.99 -14.90
CA ASP A 3 -27.03 0.40 -16.15
C ASP A 3 -25.73 1.12 -16.56
N PHE A 4 -24.58 0.55 -16.19
CA PHE A 4 -23.26 1.06 -16.54
C PHE A 4 -22.80 0.46 -17.88
N ASN A 5 -21.98 1.23 -18.63
CA ASN A 5 -21.48 0.79 -19.92
C ASN A 5 -20.07 0.17 -19.83
N VAL A 6 -19.21 0.70 -18.94
CA VAL A 6 -17.81 0.36 -18.86
C VAL A 6 -17.47 -0.30 -17.52
N ILE A 7 -17.91 0.31 -16.41
CA ILE A 7 -17.61 -0.19 -15.06
C ILE A 7 -18.40 -1.47 -14.74
N ASN A 8 -17.95 -2.22 -13.74
CA ASN A 8 -18.42 -3.55 -13.35
C ASN A 8 -18.19 -4.64 -14.43
N SER A 9 -17.27 -4.40 -15.34
CA SER A 9 -16.89 -5.33 -16.41
C SER A 9 -15.52 -5.99 -16.14
N ARG A 10 -15.10 -6.90 -17.03
CA ARG A 10 -13.81 -7.62 -16.98
C ARG A 10 -12.89 -7.17 -18.10
N LEU A 11 -12.71 -5.86 -18.24
CA LEU A 11 -11.80 -5.31 -19.25
C LEU A 11 -10.34 -5.62 -18.91
N PRO A 12 -9.50 -5.89 -19.93
CA PRO A 12 -8.07 -6.09 -19.71
C PRO A 12 -7.39 -4.81 -19.19
N LYS A 13 -6.29 -4.97 -18.49
CA LYS A 13 -5.47 -3.81 -18.06
C LYS A 13 -4.95 -3.05 -19.27
N VAL A 14 -4.91 -1.71 -19.19
CA VAL A 14 -4.38 -0.82 -20.25
C VAL A 14 -2.94 -1.14 -20.61
N ASP A 15 -2.17 -1.62 -19.65
CA ASP A 15 -0.74 -1.95 -19.76
C ASP A 15 -0.46 -3.47 -19.96
N ALA A 16 -1.49 -4.31 -20.06
CA ALA A 16 -1.32 -5.76 -20.14
C ALA A 16 -0.43 -6.18 -21.30
N ARG A 17 -0.65 -5.60 -22.49
CA ARG A 17 0.08 -5.98 -23.70
C ARG A 17 1.59 -5.67 -23.57
N VAL A 18 1.95 -4.45 -23.20
CA VAL A 18 3.36 -4.04 -23.12
C VAL A 18 4.13 -4.81 -22.04
N LYS A 19 3.42 -5.25 -20.97
CA LYS A 19 4.03 -6.09 -19.92
C LYS A 19 4.26 -7.52 -20.38
N VAL A 20 3.29 -8.17 -21.02
CA VAL A 20 3.44 -9.57 -21.46
C VAL A 20 4.34 -9.73 -22.69
N THR A 21 4.53 -8.68 -23.50
CA THR A 21 5.49 -8.66 -24.64
C THR A 21 6.91 -8.29 -24.23
N GLY A 22 7.12 -7.81 -22.99
CA GLY A 22 8.42 -7.33 -22.52
C GLY A 22 8.80 -5.91 -23.00
N ASP A 23 7.84 -5.16 -23.58
CA ASP A 23 8.06 -3.78 -24.03
C ASP A 23 7.98 -2.76 -22.89
N ALA A 24 7.41 -3.15 -21.73
CA ALA A 24 7.33 -2.29 -20.55
C ALA A 24 8.73 -1.92 -20.05
N ARG A 25 8.98 -0.63 -19.83
CA ARG A 25 10.28 -0.13 -19.35
C ARG A 25 10.18 0.22 -17.87
N TYR A 26 11.05 -0.40 -17.07
CA TYR A 26 11.22 -0.15 -15.64
C TYR A 26 12.37 0.82 -15.40
N ALA A 27 12.52 1.34 -14.18
CA ALA A 27 13.58 2.31 -13.90
C ALA A 27 14.99 1.76 -14.19
N ALA A 28 15.22 0.49 -13.94
CA ALA A 28 16.48 -0.19 -14.25
C ALA A 28 16.77 -0.31 -15.76
N ASP A 29 15.74 -0.30 -16.61
CA ASP A 29 15.89 -0.45 -18.08
C ASP A 29 16.24 0.86 -18.78
N LEU A 30 16.08 2.00 -18.10
CA LEU A 30 16.35 3.30 -18.70
C LEU A 30 17.83 3.47 -19.02
N SER A 31 18.12 4.01 -20.20
CA SER A 31 19.47 4.35 -20.63
C SER A 31 19.45 5.72 -21.32
N MET A 32 20.45 6.53 -21.03
CA MET A 32 20.57 7.91 -21.56
C MET A 32 21.97 8.18 -22.03
N PRO A 33 22.15 9.10 -23.01
CA PRO A 33 23.48 9.51 -23.48
C PRO A 33 24.33 10.02 -22.29
N ASN A 34 25.62 9.63 -22.27
CA ASN A 34 26.58 10.02 -21.22
C ASN A 34 26.19 9.68 -19.79
N MET A 35 25.27 8.72 -19.59
CA MET A 35 24.83 8.29 -18.25
C MET A 35 26.00 7.73 -17.46
N LEU A 36 26.00 8.02 -16.16
CA LEU A 36 26.87 7.43 -15.15
C LEU A 36 26.11 6.37 -14.36
N TYR A 37 26.85 5.47 -13.75
CA TYR A 37 26.34 4.45 -12.86
C TYR A 37 26.82 4.73 -11.45
N GLY A 38 25.91 4.66 -10.49
CA GLY A 38 26.20 4.89 -9.09
C GLY A 38 26.19 3.60 -8.27
N ALA A 39 27.05 3.57 -7.25
CA ALA A 39 27.10 2.52 -6.25
C ALA A 39 27.20 3.12 -4.84
N LEU A 40 26.62 2.43 -3.84
CA LEU A 40 26.63 2.84 -2.43
C LEU A 40 27.70 2.06 -1.64
N LEU A 41 28.43 2.76 -0.80
CA LEU A 41 29.17 2.15 0.29
C LEU A 41 28.23 2.02 1.51
N GLN A 42 28.03 0.79 1.96
CA GLN A 42 27.19 0.45 3.08
C GLN A 42 28.01 -0.10 4.25
N SER A 43 27.57 0.14 5.48
CA SER A 43 28.26 -0.31 6.69
C SER A 43 28.26 -1.84 6.82
N PRO A 44 29.41 -2.47 7.09
CA PRO A 44 29.49 -3.88 7.47
C PRO A 44 29.16 -4.12 8.95
N LEU A 45 29.03 -3.04 9.75
CA LEU A 45 28.81 -3.07 11.20
C LEU A 45 27.40 -2.59 11.54
N ALA A 46 26.82 -3.23 12.54
CA ALA A 46 25.46 -2.90 12.98
C ALA A 46 25.42 -1.65 13.88
N HIS A 47 26.50 -1.34 14.61
CA HIS A 47 26.56 -0.18 15.49
C HIS A 47 28.02 0.24 15.72
N ALA A 48 28.39 1.39 15.19
CA ALA A 48 29.73 1.93 15.36
C ALA A 48 29.76 3.44 15.12
N LYS A 49 30.67 4.16 15.79
CA LYS A 49 31.01 5.54 15.44
C LYS A 49 31.93 5.53 14.21
N ILE A 50 31.73 6.47 13.32
CA ILE A 50 32.61 6.74 12.18
C ILE A 50 33.69 7.70 12.65
N LYS A 51 34.96 7.27 12.64
CA LYS A 51 36.09 8.11 13.02
C LYS A 51 36.68 8.85 11.84
N HIS A 52 36.82 8.17 10.71
CA HIS A 52 37.39 8.73 9.50
C HIS A 52 36.90 7.99 8.26
N ILE A 53 36.78 8.73 7.15
CA ILE A 53 36.46 8.19 5.83
C ILE A 53 37.51 8.72 4.84
N ASP A 54 38.31 7.82 4.25
CA ASP A 54 39.25 8.16 3.18
C ASP A 54 38.72 7.73 1.82
N THR A 55 38.36 8.71 1.01
CA THR A 55 37.88 8.52 -0.37
C THR A 55 38.97 8.71 -1.44
N SER A 56 40.21 8.98 -1.02
CA SER A 56 41.29 9.42 -1.91
C SER A 56 41.66 8.39 -3.00
N LYS A 57 41.64 7.11 -2.67
CA LYS A 57 41.90 6.02 -3.65
C LYS A 57 40.75 5.90 -4.66
N ALA A 58 39.52 5.93 -4.18
CA ALA A 58 38.33 5.88 -5.05
C ALA A 58 38.28 7.04 -6.01
N LYS A 59 38.54 8.26 -5.56
CA LYS A 59 38.57 9.49 -6.42
C LYS A 59 39.65 9.46 -7.51
N ARG A 60 40.74 8.69 -7.31
CA ARG A 60 41.81 8.56 -8.32
C ARG A 60 41.57 7.41 -9.32
N LEU A 61 40.62 6.55 -9.11
CA LEU A 61 40.33 5.46 -10.04
C LEU A 61 39.85 6.00 -11.38
N ILE A 62 40.47 5.54 -12.47
CA ILE A 62 40.11 5.97 -13.83
C ILE A 62 38.66 5.56 -14.09
N GLY A 63 37.85 6.49 -14.59
CA GLY A 63 36.42 6.25 -14.87
C GLY A 63 35.50 6.82 -13.76
N VAL A 64 35.96 6.99 -12.54
CA VAL A 64 35.22 7.67 -11.47
C VAL A 64 35.04 9.15 -11.78
N LYS A 65 33.86 9.69 -11.57
CA LYS A 65 33.51 11.08 -11.84
C LYS A 65 33.29 11.89 -10.57
N ASP A 66 32.69 11.26 -9.55
CA ASP A 66 32.55 11.86 -8.22
C ASP A 66 32.40 10.80 -7.13
N VAL A 67 32.75 11.19 -5.91
CA VAL A 67 32.54 10.41 -4.67
C VAL A 67 32.01 11.36 -3.62
N VAL A 68 30.86 11.04 -3.08
CA VAL A 68 30.13 11.84 -2.08
C VAL A 68 29.98 11.09 -0.77
N THR A 69 30.07 11.83 0.33
CA THR A 69 29.88 11.36 1.69
C THR A 69 28.90 12.26 2.43
N ALA A 70 28.74 12.08 3.73
CA ALA A 70 27.95 12.97 4.56
C ALA A 70 28.36 14.44 4.48
N GLN A 71 29.64 14.73 4.20
CA GLN A 71 30.14 16.11 4.07
C GLN A 71 29.52 16.82 2.87
N GLU A 72 29.45 16.14 1.71
CA GLU A 72 28.88 16.70 0.49
C GLU A 72 27.34 16.73 0.53
N ALA A 73 26.70 15.75 1.19
CA ALA A 73 25.24 15.65 1.29
C ALA A 73 24.63 16.65 2.30
N GLY A 74 25.38 17.03 3.33
CA GLY A 74 24.90 17.91 4.40
C GLY A 74 24.07 17.18 5.47
N PRO A 75 23.79 17.87 6.59
CA PRO A 75 23.16 17.27 7.78
C PRO A 75 21.63 17.28 7.77
N VAL A 76 21.00 17.58 6.64
CA VAL A 76 19.55 17.67 6.59
C VAL A 76 18.92 16.32 6.88
N LYS A 77 18.18 16.24 7.97
CA LYS A 77 17.43 15.04 8.33
C LYS A 77 16.15 14.97 7.51
N PHE A 78 15.78 13.78 7.11
CA PHE A 78 14.53 13.47 6.43
C PHE A 78 13.83 12.26 7.05
N GLY A 79 12.69 11.89 6.53
CA GLY A 79 11.85 10.78 6.95
C GLY A 79 10.46 10.93 6.35
N VAL A 80 9.55 10.07 6.75
CA VAL A 80 8.19 10.08 6.20
C VAL A 80 7.31 11.14 6.88
N SER A 81 7.47 11.33 8.17
CA SER A 81 6.65 12.28 8.94
C SER A 81 7.50 13.45 9.45
N PRO A 82 7.08 14.70 9.25
CA PRO A 82 7.74 15.86 9.84
C PRO A 82 7.90 15.79 11.36
N ALA A 83 7.03 15.02 12.02
CA ALA A 83 7.13 14.78 13.47
C ALA A 83 8.38 13.95 13.85
N ARG A 84 8.99 13.25 12.90
CA ARG A 84 10.16 12.41 13.12
C ARG A 84 11.03 12.30 11.87
N TYR A 85 11.97 13.24 11.72
CA TYR A 85 13.05 13.18 10.75
C TYR A 85 14.32 12.73 11.46
N ASP A 86 14.73 11.48 11.24
CA ASP A 86 15.86 10.84 11.92
C ASP A 86 16.90 10.23 10.97
N GLU A 87 16.66 10.29 9.65
CA GLU A 87 17.58 9.82 8.62
C GLU A 87 18.36 10.99 7.98
N THR A 88 19.62 10.75 7.59
CA THR A 88 20.41 11.62 6.69
C THR A 88 20.79 10.84 5.45
N VAL A 89 21.19 11.52 4.36
CA VAL A 89 21.56 10.83 3.10
C VAL A 89 22.67 9.80 3.35
N PHE A 90 23.67 10.17 4.15
CA PHE A 90 24.71 9.26 4.60
C PHE A 90 24.92 9.43 6.10
N SER A 91 25.35 8.37 6.75
CA SER A 91 25.67 8.37 8.18
C SER A 91 26.79 9.36 8.50
N PHE A 92 26.52 10.30 9.41
CA PHE A 92 27.45 11.38 9.77
C PHE A 92 28.46 10.96 10.83
N ASP A 93 27.97 10.49 11.95
CA ASP A 93 28.69 10.23 13.18
C ASP A 93 28.71 8.76 13.56
N LYS A 94 27.63 8.06 13.21
CA LYS A 94 27.35 6.72 13.70
C LYS A 94 26.55 5.92 12.67
N VAL A 95 26.99 4.69 12.38
CA VAL A 95 26.17 3.68 11.69
C VAL A 95 25.32 2.94 12.69
N ARG A 96 24.09 2.61 12.30
CA ARG A 96 23.05 2.12 13.21
C ARG A 96 22.52 0.74 12.84
N TYR A 97 22.84 0.23 11.63
CA TYR A 97 22.53 -1.13 11.23
C TYR A 97 23.50 -1.59 10.13
N VAL A 98 23.60 -2.91 9.88
CA VAL A 98 24.37 -3.45 8.75
C VAL A 98 23.65 -3.10 7.46
N GLY A 99 24.30 -2.29 6.62
CA GLY A 99 23.69 -1.75 5.39
C GLY A 99 23.44 -0.23 5.44
N ASP A 100 23.70 0.42 6.57
CA ASP A 100 23.57 1.88 6.72
C ASP A 100 24.54 2.60 5.77
N GLU A 101 24.06 3.60 5.03
CA GLU A 101 24.82 4.21 3.94
C GLU A 101 25.86 5.20 4.45
N ILE A 102 27.05 5.14 3.84
CA ILE A 102 28.24 5.93 4.24
C ILE A 102 28.67 6.87 3.13
N ALA A 103 28.65 6.39 1.89
CA ALA A 103 29.11 7.14 0.72
C ALA A 103 28.43 6.62 -0.56
N ALA A 104 28.51 7.43 -1.64
CA ALA A 104 28.15 7.00 -2.98
C ALA A 104 29.22 7.42 -3.99
N VAL A 105 29.37 6.61 -5.03
CA VAL A 105 30.29 6.83 -6.15
C VAL A 105 29.49 6.94 -7.44
N ALA A 106 29.87 7.84 -8.37
CA ALA A 106 29.45 7.84 -9.75
C ALA A 106 30.62 7.56 -10.68
N ALA A 107 30.47 6.58 -11.56
CA ALA A 107 31.49 6.19 -12.54
C ALA A 107 30.90 5.94 -13.93
N VAL A 108 31.77 5.71 -14.91
CA VAL A 108 31.39 5.51 -16.34
C VAL A 108 30.61 4.21 -16.56
N ASP A 109 30.78 3.22 -15.70
CA ASP A 109 30.06 1.95 -15.66
C ASP A 109 29.92 1.45 -14.23
N LEU A 110 29.09 0.42 -14.04
CA LEU A 110 28.78 -0.12 -12.71
C LEU A 110 29.98 -0.84 -12.08
N GLU A 111 30.77 -1.55 -12.89
CA GLU A 111 31.96 -2.28 -12.43
C GLU A 111 32.98 -1.30 -11.83
N THR A 112 33.25 -0.21 -12.50
CA THR A 112 34.14 0.87 -12.00
C THR A 112 33.58 1.51 -10.74
N ALA A 113 32.26 1.72 -10.66
CA ALA A 113 31.64 2.27 -9.45
C ALA A 113 31.78 1.33 -8.24
N LEU A 114 31.57 0.03 -8.43
CA LEU A 114 31.73 -0.99 -7.39
C LEU A 114 33.20 -1.16 -6.96
N GLU A 115 34.13 -1.15 -7.89
CA GLU A 115 35.57 -1.13 -7.58
C GLU A 115 35.92 0.10 -6.74
N ALA A 116 35.47 1.27 -7.14
CA ALA A 116 35.72 2.50 -6.40
C ALA A 116 35.15 2.45 -4.97
N VAL A 117 33.94 1.90 -4.79
CA VAL A 117 33.36 1.70 -3.47
C VAL A 117 34.27 0.84 -2.59
N SER A 118 34.87 -0.21 -3.14
CA SER A 118 35.79 -1.11 -2.40
C SER A 118 37.12 -0.44 -1.98
N LEU A 119 37.46 0.68 -2.62
CA LEU A 119 38.67 1.46 -2.31
C LEU A 119 38.46 2.55 -1.25
N ILE A 120 37.23 2.76 -0.80
CA ILE A 120 36.94 3.71 0.29
C ILE A 120 37.24 3.04 1.61
N GLU A 121 38.12 3.67 2.40
CA GLU A 121 38.51 3.17 3.70
C GLU A 121 37.75 3.91 4.80
N VAL A 122 37.16 3.15 5.76
CA VAL A 122 36.41 3.72 6.89
C VAL A 122 36.96 3.18 8.20
N GLU A 123 37.29 4.08 9.11
CA GLU A 123 37.72 3.75 10.48
C GLU A 123 36.50 3.82 11.42
N TYR A 124 36.28 2.74 12.15
CA TYR A 124 35.16 2.60 13.09
C TYR A 124 35.62 2.45 14.55
N GLU A 125 34.78 2.92 15.46
CA GLU A 125 34.79 2.54 16.88
C GLU A 125 33.49 1.78 17.15
N GLU A 126 33.59 0.46 17.34
CA GLU A 126 32.43 -0.39 17.55
C GLU A 126 31.67 -0.04 18.83
N LEU A 127 30.35 -0.15 18.81
CA LEU A 127 29.44 0.09 19.92
C LEU A 127 28.65 -1.20 20.21
N PRO A 128 28.07 -1.34 21.42
CA PRO A 128 27.18 -2.45 21.74
C PRO A 128 26.02 -2.55 20.75
N ILE A 129 25.73 -3.79 20.29
CA ILE A 129 24.67 -4.09 19.33
C ILE A 129 23.39 -4.48 20.09
N LEU A 130 22.29 -3.84 19.78
CA LEU A 130 20.97 -4.08 20.37
C LEU A 130 20.00 -4.63 19.31
N LEU A 131 19.85 -5.96 19.28
CA LEU A 131 18.94 -6.64 18.31
C LEU A 131 17.59 -7.01 18.92
N ASP A 132 17.53 -7.16 20.24
CA ASP A 132 16.27 -7.44 20.95
C ASP A 132 15.66 -6.13 21.45
N PRO A 133 14.39 -5.81 21.10
CA PRO A 133 13.76 -4.58 21.54
C PRO A 133 13.62 -4.49 23.07
N PHE A 134 13.48 -5.60 23.78
CA PHE A 134 13.38 -5.62 25.23
C PHE A 134 14.75 -5.39 25.92
N GLU A 135 15.85 -5.78 25.27
CA GLU A 135 17.19 -5.42 25.73
C GLU A 135 17.49 -3.93 25.44
N ALA A 136 16.96 -3.39 24.32
CA ALA A 136 17.18 -2.01 23.93
C ALA A 136 16.54 -0.99 24.87
N ILE A 137 15.44 -1.33 25.54
CA ILE A 137 14.75 -0.43 26.49
C ILE A 137 15.21 -0.60 27.95
N LYS A 138 16.19 -1.47 28.23
CA LYS A 138 16.71 -1.61 29.59
C LYS A 138 17.47 -0.36 30.03
N GLU A 139 17.38 -0.03 31.31
CA GLU A 139 18.17 1.06 31.89
C GLU A 139 19.67 0.85 31.63
N GLY A 140 20.34 1.90 31.13
CA GLY A 140 21.75 1.86 30.76
C GLY A 140 22.08 1.25 29.41
N ALA A 141 21.08 0.84 28.60
CA ALA A 141 21.30 0.41 27.23
C ALA A 141 21.87 1.56 26.38
N THR A 142 22.77 1.23 25.43
CA THR A 142 23.37 2.24 24.55
C THR A 142 22.31 2.87 23.65
N ALA A 143 22.25 4.22 23.63
CA ALA A 143 21.33 4.94 22.77
C ALA A 143 21.69 4.78 21.29
N ILE A 144 20.73 4.33 20.48
CA ILE A 144 20.88 4.24 19.02
C ILE A 144 20.79 5.64 18.41
N HIS A 145 19.85 6.46 18.90
CA HIS A 145 19.78 7.90 18.63
C HIS A 145 19.94 8.66 19.95
N ASP A 146 20.82 9.65 19.96
CA ASP A 146 21.13 10.41 21.19
C ASP A 146 19.90 11.21 21.67
N ASP A 147 19.02 11.61 20.74
CA ASP A 147 17.73 12.26 21.04
C ASP A 147 16.73 11.32 21.73
N TYR A 148 16.96 10.00 21.72
CA TYR A 148 16.09 8.96 22.30
C TYR A 148 16.89 8.02 23.20
N PRO A 149 17.32 8.48 24.39
CA PRO A 149 18.25 7.72 25.25
C PRO A 149 17.66 6.42 25.80
N ASN A 150 16.35 6.28 25.82
CA ASN A 150 15.64 5.05 26.20
C ASN A 150 15.30 4.13 25.00
N ASN A 151 15.77 4.46 23.80
CA ASN A 151 15.47 3.78 22.54
C ASN A 151 13.97 3.64 22.20
N ILE A 152 13.07 4.37 22.87
CA ILE A 152 11.64 4.36 22.53
C ILE A 152 11.39 5.44 21.47
N GLY A 153 11.18 5.00 20.23
CA GLY A 153 10.96 5.87 19.08
C GLY A 153 9.55 6.46 19.00
N ALA A 154 8.53 5.77 19.50
CA ALA A 154 7.16 6.28 19.60
C ALA A 154 6.40 5.56 20.71
N GLU A 155 5.51 6.30 21.35
CA GLU A 155 4.54 5.80 22.33
C GLU A 155 3.14 6.24 21.93
N VAL A 156 2.16 5.35 22.08
CA VAL A 156 0.75 5.60 21.78
C VAL A 156 -0.10 5.04 22.91
N HIS A 157 -0.86 5.91 23.56
CA HIS A 157 -1.77 5.54 24.64
C HIS A 157 -3.17 5.99 24.29
N GLN A 158 -4.08 5.04 24.07
CA GLN A 158 -5.46 5.29 23.71
C GLN A 158 -6.38 4.50 24.61
N GLU A 159 -7.41 5.12 25.17
CA GLU A 159 -8.46 4.47 25.92
C GLU A 159 -9.80 5.11 25.58
N PHE A 160 -10.73 4.29 25.16
CA PHE A 160 -12.11 4.62 24.83
C PHE A 160 -13.03 3.81 25.77
N GLY A 161 -13.96 4.49 26.42
CA GLY A 161 -14.70 3.90 27.55
C GLY A 161 -13.82 3.78 28.81
N ASN A 162 -14.11 2.81 29.67
CA ASN A 162 -13.31 2.47 30.85
C ASN A 162 -13.09 0.95 30.89
N VAL A 163 -11.94 0.52 30.41
CA VAL A 163 -11.63 -0.91 30.20
C VAL A 163 -11.52 -1.66 31.53
N GLU A 164 -10.87 -1.06 32.55
CA GLU A 164 -10.65 -1.75 33.83
C GLU A 164 -11.98 -1.99 34.59
N ASP A 165 -12.93 -1.06 34.51
CA ASP A 165 -14.25 -1.26 35.09
C ASP A 165 -15.11 -2.21 34.26
N ALA A 166 -15.05 -2.09 32.93
CA ALA A 166 -15.76 -2.98 32.02
C ALA A 166 -15.33 -4.45 32.16
N LEU A 167 -14.04 -4.71 32.40
CA LEU A 167 -13.54 -6.08 32.64
C LEU A 167 -14.12 -6.70 33.90
N LYS A 168 -14.41 -5.91 34.96
CA LYS A 168 -15.05 -6.41 36.19
C LYS A 168 -16.47 -6.91 35.95
N GLU A 169 -17.13 -6.41 34.91
CA GLU A 169 -18.48 -6.81 34.52
C GLU A 169 -18.54 -8.02 33.60
N CYS A 170 -17.38 -8.51 33.09
CA CYS A 170 -17.33 -9.65 32.20
C CYS A 170 -17.53 -10.98 32.93
N ASP A 171 -18.19 -11.91 32.26
CA ASP A 171 -18.37 -13.28 32.76
C ASP A 171 -17.14 -14.15 32.44
N TYR A 172 -16.41 -13.83 31.39
CA TYR A 172 -15.21 -14.51 30.97
C TYR A 172 -14.17 -13.48 30.49
N ILE A 173 -12.91 -13.63 30.95
CA ILE A 173 -11.78 -12.79 30.60
C ILE A 173 -10.64 -13.68 30.17
N ARG A 174 -10.02 -13.34 29.05
CA ARG A 174 -8.86 -14.07 28.53
C ARG A 174 -7.70 -13.15 28.21
N THR A 175 -6.49 -13.55 28.61
CA THR A 175 -5.23 -12.89 28.27
C THR A 175 -4.31 -13.84 27.54
N ASP A 176 -3.80 -13.43 26.39
CA ASP A 176 -2.85 -14.18 25.57
C ASP A 176 -1.71 -13.29 25.07
N LYS A 177 -0.56 -13.91 24.73
CA LYS A 177 0.60 -13.26 24.11
C LYS A 177 0.81 -13.81 22.71
N PHE A 178 1.07 -12.90 21.75
CA PHE A 178 1.29 -13.26 20.35
C PHE A 178 2.54 -12.55 19.81
N VAL A 179 3.27 -13.23 18.94
CA VAL A 179 4.47 -12.70 18.31
C VAL A 179 4.40 -12.89 16.81
N ASN A 180 4.47 -11.77 16.08
CA ASN A 180 4.65 -11.78 14.63
C ASN A 180 6.09 -11.39 14.30
N LYS A 181 6.77 -12.15 13.43
CA LYS A 181 8.14 -11.84 13.02
C LYS A 181 8.19 -10.75 11.94
N LYS A 182 9.37 -10.19 11.74
CA LYS A 182 9.64 -9.26 10.65
C LYS A 182 9.55 -9.98 9.31
N GLN A 183 8.82 -9.38 8.35
CA GLN A 183 8.71 -9.88 6.98
C GLN A 183 9.06 -8.77 5.98
N ASP A 184 9.33 -9.17 4.74
CA ASP A 184 9.58 -8.30 3.60
C ASP A 184 8.38 -8.24 2.65
N GLY A 185 8.22 -7.12 1.93
CA GLY A 185 7.21 -7.00 0.89
C GLY A 185 7.48 -7.86 -0.34
N ALA A 186 8.70 -8.38 -0.47
CA ALA A 186 9.15 -9.33 -1.50
C ALA A 186 8.78 -8.92 -2.94
N PHE A 187 8.77 -7.61 -3.23
CA PHE A 187 8.51 -7.12 -4.58
C PHE A 187 9.59 -7.59 -5.57
N LEU A 188 9.17 -7.99 -6.79
CA LEU A 188 10.10 -8.59 -7.78
C LEU A 188 11.06 -7.57 -8.38
N GLU A 189 10.64 -6.33 -8.61
CA GLU A 189 11.50 -5.26 -9.09
C GLU A 189 12.30 -4.64 -7.93
N PRO A 190 13.63 -4.78 -7.83
CA PRO A 190 14.43 -4.01 -6.90
C PRO A 190 14.26 -2.49 -7.12
N GLN A 191 14.44 -1.68 -6.08
CA GLN A 191 14.43 -0.23 -6.23
C GLN A 191 15.53 0.20 -7.20
N ALA A 192 15.16 1.07 -8.14
CA ALA A 192 16.09 1.69 -9.08
C ALA A 192 15.61 3.10 -9.42
N CYS A 193 16.55 3.96 -9.82
CA CYS A 193 16.26 5.31 -10.26
C CYS A 193 17.29 5.82 -11.27
N VAL A 194 16.89 6.84 -12.05
CA VAL A 194 17.76 7.64 -12.89
C VAL A 194 17.51 9.11 -12.59
N ALA A 195 18.51 9.82 -12.13
CA ALA A 195 18.45 11.26 -11.87
C ALA A 195 19.10 12.05 -13.00
N VAL A 196 18.46 13.12 -13.45
CA VAL A 196 18.95 14.00 -14.53
C VAL A 196 18.85 15.45 -14.04
N TYR A 197 19.99 16.06 -13.76
CA TYR A 197 20.08 17.48 -13.45
C TYR A 197 20.55 18.25 -14.69
N ASP A 198 19.73 19.20 -15.14
CA ASP A 198 20.02 19.96 -16.36
C ASP A 198 20.71 21.30 -16.09
N TYR A 199 21.21 21.94 -17.14
CA TYR A 199 21.92 23.24 -17.09
C TYR A 199 21.01 24.40 -16.65
N THR A 200 19.69 24.22 -16.64
CA THR A 200 18.73 25.24 -16.19
C THR A 200 18.42 25.14 -14.72
N GLY A 201 18.99 24.11 -14.04
CA GLY A 201 18.80 23.84 -12.63
C GLY A 201 17.54 23.06 -12.32
N ASN A 202 16.96 22.37 -13.30
CA ASN A 202 15.85 21.44 -13.09
C ASN A 202 16.38 20.03 -12.87
N LEU A 203 15.73 19.30 -11.98
CA LEU A 203 16.01 17.90 -11.66
C LEU A 203 14.82 17.04 -12.06
N THR A 204 15.05 16.10 -12.98
CA THR A 204 14.08 15.04 -13.28
C THR A 204 14.58 13.73 -12.70
N LEU A 205 13.76 13.10 -11.89
CA LEU A 205 14.03 11.80 -11.26
C LEU A 205 13.02 10.75 -11.77
N TYR A 206 13.52 9.75 -12.47
CA TYR A 206 12.78 8.53 -12.80
C TYR A 206 12.97 7.54 -11.65
N SER A 207 11.90 7.16 -10.96
CA SER A 207 12.02 6.32 -9.76
C SER A 207 10.97 5.21 -9.72
N SER A 208 11.39 4.03 -9.25
CA SER A 208 10.49 2.92 -8.90
C SER A 208 9.84 3.15 -7.53
N THR A 209 9.05 4.21 -7.41
CA THR A 209 8.36 4.63 -6.19
C THR A 209 6.85 4.40 -6.27
N GLN A 210 6.17 4.31 -5.13
CA GLN A 210 4.70 4.36 -5.06
C GLN A 210 4.17 5.75 -4.66
N SER A 211 5.05 6.71 -4.37
CA SER A 211 4.66 8.04 -3.86
C SER A 211 5.54 9.14 -4.46
N PRO A 212 5.39 9.47 -5.76
CA PRO A 212 6.22 10.45 -6.45
C PRO A 212 6.32 11.79 -5.73
N HIS A 213 5.21 12.31 -5.18
CA HIS A 213 5.19 13.58 -4.48
C HIS A 213 5.92 13.57 -3.14
N TYR A 214 5.97 12.41 -2.44
CA TYR A 214 6.78 12.29 -1.22
C TYR A 214 8.27 12.31 -1.56
N VAL A 215 8.65 11.62 -2.64
CA VAL A 215 10.03 11.67 -3.16
C VAL A 215 10.38 13.09 -3.59
N GLN A 216 9.53 13.76 -4.37
CA GLN A 216 9.73 15.15 -4.83
C GLN A 216 9.98 16.11 -3.64
N ARG A 217 9.13 16.06 -2.62
CA ARG A 217 9.25 16.91 -1.43
C ARG A 217 10.53 16.62 -0.65
N THR A 218 10.88 15.34 -0.51
CA THR A 218 12.09 14.94 0.21
C THR A 218 13.34 15.39 -0.53
N VAL A 219 13.41 15.16 -1.84
CA VAL A 219 14.52 15.63 -2.71
C VAL A 219 14.66 17.16 -2.64
N SER A 220 13.54 17.88 -2.80
CA SER A 220 13.52 19.35 -2.69
C SER A 220 14.07 19.84 -1.34
N MET A 221 13.61 19.24 -0.26
CA MET A 221 13.99 19.63 1.11
C MET A 221 15.47 19.31 1.40
N VAL A 222 15.91 18.09 1.08
CA VAL A 222 17.25 17.60 1.45
C VAL A 222 18.32 18.25 0.59
N LEU A 223 18.08 18.43 -0.70
CA LEU A 223 19.07 18.98 -1.65
C LEU A 223 18.94 20.51 -1.84
N GLY A 224 17.95 21.14 -1.19
CA GLY A 224 17.76 22.59 -1.26
C GLY A 224 17.31 23.10 -2.64
N ILE A 225 16.68 22.26 -3.46
CA ILE A 225 16.17 22.63 -4.79
C ILE A 225 14.70 23.09 -4.63
N PRO A 226 14.30 24.23 -5.20
CA PRO A 226 12.89 24.62 -5.20
C PRO A 226 11.99 23.51 -5.76
N ILE A 227 10.87 23.20 -5.07
CA ILE A 227 10.01 22.07 -5.44
C ILE A 227 9.53 22.10 -6.88
N GLY A 228 9.25 23.30 -7.43
CA GLY A 228 8.85 23.47 -8.83
C GLY A 228 9.95 23.21 -9.86
N LYS A 229 11.18 22.94 -9.40
CA LYS A 229 12.31 22.52 -10.25
C LYS A 229 12.65 21.03 -10.11
N VAL A 230 11.90 20.31 -9.29
CA VAL A 230 12.04 18.86 -9.09
C VAL A 230 10.83 18.18 -9.70
N ARG A 231 11.03 17.38 -10.73
CA ARG A 231 10.03 16.50 -11.32
C ARG A 231 10.35 15.06 -10.97
N VAL A 232 9.38 14.33 -10.45
CA VAL A 232 9.49 12.88 -10.24
C VAL A 232 8.47 12.20 -11.13
N THR A 233 8.94 11.24 -11.92
CA THR A 233 8.09 10.46 -12.82
C THR A 233 8.37 8.98 -12.65
N MET A 234 7.31 8.19 -12.76
CA MET A 234 7.38 6.74 -12.61
C MET A 234 7.43 6.07 -13.97
N PRO A 235 8.47 5.28 -14.28
CA PRO A 235 8.35 4.20 -15.26
C PRO A 235 7.36 3.14 -14.75
N TYR A 236 7.19 2.02 -15.46
CA TYR A 236 6.47 0.88 -14.88
C TYR A 236 7.13 0.44 -13.58
N VAL A 237 6.31 0.03 -12.59
CA VAL A 237 6.77 -0.42 -11.28
C VAL A 237 6.36 -1.87 -11.05
N GLY A 238 7.34 -2.71 -10.73
CA GLY A 238 7.20 -4.15 -10.53
C GLY A 238 6.86 -4.55 -9.09
N GLY A 239 5.80 -3.93 -8.53
CA GLY A 239 5.36 -4.13 -7.15
C GLY A 239 5.99 -3.14 -6.17
N GLY A 240 5.27 -2.85 -5.10
CA GLY A 240 5.74 -1.94 -4.04
C GLY A 240 5.36 -2.42 -2.64
N PHE A 241 4.10 -2.76 -2.41
CA PHE A 241 3.51 -3.33 -1.19
C PHE A 241 3.73 -2.52 0.10
N GLY A 242 4.23 -1.26 -0.02
CA GLY A 242 4.55 -0.35 1.07
C GLY A 242 6.02 0.07 1.15
N PRO A 243 7.03 -0.81 1.03
CA PRO A 243 8.44 -0.44 1.13
C PRO A 243 8.91 0.65 0.14
N LYS A 244 8.27 0.82 -1.00
CA LYS A 244 8.56 1.87 -1.99
C LYS A 244 7.77 3.18 -1.75
N ALA A 245 7.12 3.34 -0.59
CA ALA A 245 6.27 4.51 -0.33
C ALA A 245 7.04 5.75 0.16
N SER A 246 8.27 5.60 0.65
CA SER A 246 9.12 6.71 1.09
C SER A 246 10.29 6.92 0.15
N ALA A 247 10.78 8.16 0.09
CA ALA A 247 12.10 8.40 -0.47
C ALA A 247 13.17 7.65 0.34
N ASN A 248 14.24 7.25 -0.32
CA ASN A 248 15.36 6.57 0.31
C ASN A 248 16.70 7.18 -0.15
N THR A 249 17.78 6.73 0.45
CA THR A 249 19.13 7.21 0.18
C THR A 249 19.61 6.95 -1.23
N LEU A 250 19.12 5.89 -1.90
CA LEU A 250 19.43 5.59 -3.30
C LEU A 250 19.04 6.75 -4.24
N GLU A 251 17.80 7.26 -4.09
CA GLU A 251 17.25 8.35 -4.89
C GLU A 251 17.96 9.67 -4.60
N LEU A 252 18.19 9.97 -3.31
CA LEU A 252 18.89 11.18 -2.89
C LEU A 252 20.36 11.19 -3.36
N SER A 253 21.03 10.05 -3.29
CA SER A 253 22.41 9.87 -3.77
C SER A 253 22.51 10.06 -5.28
N ALA A 254 21.59 9.46 -6.06
CA ALA A 254 21.53 9.63 -7.51
C ALA A 254 21.34 11.11 -7.90
N CYS A 255 20.42 11.81 -7.22
CA CYS A 255 20.15 13.21 -7.43
C CYS A 255 21.40 14.08 -7.10
N LEU A 256 22.02 13.87 -5.96
CA LEU A 256 23.22 14.59 -5.52
C LEU A 256 24.38 14.40 -6.51
N LEU A 257 24.65 13.16 -6.91
CA LEU A 257 25.69 12.83 -7.89
C LEU A 257 25.40 13.42 -9.27
N SER A 258 24.13 13.42 -9.71
CA SER A 258 23.74 14.05 -10.97
C SER A 258 23.94 15.57 -10.96
N MET A 259 23.59 16.23 -9.86
CA MET A 259 23.84 17.68 -9.67
C MET A 259 25.33 18.03 -9.73
N ARG A 260 26.17 17.22 -9.10
CA ARG A 260 27.61 17.49 -9.00
C ARG A 260 28.37 17.17 -10.29
N THR A 261 27.92 16.16 -11.03
CA THR A 261 28.58 15.74 -12.29
C THR A 261 28.00 16.40 -13.53
N GLY A 262 26.79 16.98 -13.45
CA GLY A 262 26.05 17.51 -14.61
C GLY A 262 25.67 16.44 -15.63
N ARG A 263 25.58 15.17 -15.21
CA ARG A 263 25.30 14.01 -16.08
C ARG A 263 24.16 13.19 -15.48
N PRO A 264 23.38 12.46 -16.31
CA PRO A 264 22.42 11.48 -15.78
C PRO A 264 23.16 10.45 -14.93
N VAL A 265 22.57 10.09 -13.77
CA VAL A 265 23.11 9.06 -12.86
C VAL A 265 22.05 8.00 -12.60
N LYS A 266 22.37 6.75 -12.92
CA LYS A 266 21.55 5.57 -12.63
C LYS A 266 22.05 4.86 -11.40
N MET A 267 21.14 4.53 -10.49
CA MET A 267 21.41 3.70 -9.31
C MET A 267 20.33 2.63 -9.13
N GLY A 268 20.69 1.49 -8.56
CA GLY A 268 19.76 0.42 -8.27
C GLY A 268 20.30 -0.50 -7.18
N PHE A 269 19.39 -1.07 -6.37
CA PHE A 269 19.75 -2.08 -5.39
C PHE A 269 19.87 -3.47 -6.02
N THR A 270 20.79 -4.28 -5.52
CA THR A 270 20.75 -5.74 -5.71
C THR A 270 19.62 -6.35 -4.87
N ARG A 271 19.33 -7.62 -5.06
CA ARG A 271 18.31 -8.31 -4.25
C ARG A 271 18.70 -8.35 -2.77
N GLU A 272 19.96 -8.60 -2.46
CA GLU A 272 20.49 -8.57 -1.09
C GLU A 272 20.34 -7.19 -0.46
N GLN A 273 20.67 -6.15 -1.21
CA GLN A 273 20.51 -4.77 -0.72
C GLN A 273 19.04 -4.42 -0.47
N VAL A 274 18.10 -4.94 -1.26
CA VAL A 274 16.67 -4.77 -0.95
C VAL A 274 16.34 -5.33 0.42
N PHE A 275 16.81 -6.54 0.77
CA PHE A 275 16.56 -7.14 2.09
C PHE A 275 17.27 -6.40 3.22
N TRP A 276 18.46 -5.84 2.97
CA TRP A 276 19.18 -5.01 3.96
C TRP A 276 18.52 -3.65 4.18
N HIS A 277 17.80 -3.15 3.18
CA HIS A 277 17.10 -1.86 3.20
C HIS A 277 15.62 -1.96 3.50
N SER A 278 15.09 -3.17 3.62
CA SER A 278 13.66 -3.44 3.69
C SER A 278 12.95 -2.62 4.78
N ARG A 279 12.12 -1.68 4.36
CA ARG A 279 11.23 -0.88 5.20
C ARG A 279 9.85 -1.52 5.28
N ALA A 280 9.82 -2.81 5.63
CA ALA A 280 8.64 -3.65 5.58
C ALA A 280 7.98 -3.85 6.95
N ARG A 281 7.30 -4.98 7.14
CA ARG A 281 6.51 -5.26 8.34
C ARG A 281 7.39 -5.38 9.58
N HIS A 282 7.00 -4.70 10.65
CA HIS A 282 7.61 -4.80 11.97
C HIS A 282 7.47 -6.22 12.55
N GLN A 283 8.38 -6.61 13.42
CA GLN A 283 8.13 -7.62 14.43
C GLN A 283 7.24 -7.03 15.51
N PHE A 284 6.18 -7.75 15.88
CA PHE A 284 5.22 -7.34 16.90
C PHE A 284 5.17 -8.31 18.07
N PHE A 285 4.98 -7.76 19.25
CA PHE A 285 4.73 -8.50 20.50
C PHE A 285 3.44 -7.93 21.11
N HIS A 286 2.40 -8.73 21.13
CA HIS A 286 1.10 -8.35 21.67
C HIS A 286 0.83 -9.09 22.99
N GLU A 287 0.30 -8.37 23.98
CA GLU A 287 -0.39 -8.92 25.13
C GLU A 287 -1.83 -8.42 25.09
N LEU A 288 -2.74 -9.31 24.73
CA LEU A 288 -4.17 -9.04 24.53
C LEU A 288 -5.01 -9.58 25.68
N THR A 289 -5.87 -8.74 26.27
CA THR A 289 -6.89 -9.14 27.22
C THR A 289 -8.26 -8.79 26.67
N THR A 290 -9.13 -9.78 26.44
CA THR A 290 -10.49 -9.59 25.96
C THR A 290 -11.49 -10.07 27.00
N GLY A 291 -12.48 -9.24 27.30
CA GLY A 291 -13.59 -9.54 28.21
C GLY A 291 -14.92 -9.68 27.47
N VAL A 292 -15.66 -10.74 27.77
CA VAL A 292 -16.96 -11.05 27.14
C VAL A 292 -17.99 -11.44 28.17
N LYS A 293 -19.30 -11.32 27.83
CA LYS A 293 -20.39 -11.89 28.56
C LYS A 293 -20.54 -13.41 28.29
N LYS A 294 -21.25 -14.12 29.13
CA LYS A 294 -21.52 -15.56 28.97
C LYS A 294 -22.21 -15.90 27.64
N ASP A 295 -22.97 -14.96 27.10
CA ASP A 295 -23.65 -15.12 25.82
C ASP A 295 -22.76 -14.80 24.63
N GLY A 296 -21.46 -14.52 24.84
CA GLY A 296 -20.46 -14.19 23.82
C GLY A 296 -20.43 -12.71 23.39
N THR A 297 -21.14 -11.81 24.06
CA THR A 297 -21.09 -10.38 23.76
C THR A 297 -19.74 -9.78 24.16
N LEU A 298 -19.04 -9.13 23.22
CA LEU A 298 -17.77 -8.42 23.44
C LEU A 298 -18.00 -7.15 24.29
N ILE A 299 -17.23 -6.98 25.35
CA ILE A 299 -17.37 -5.88 26.32
C ILE A 299 -16.12 -5.00 26.36
N ALA A 300 -14.94 -5.60 26.43
CA ALA A 300 -13.69 -4.85 26.59
C ALA A 300 -12.52 -5.54 25.90
N LEU A 301 -11.58 -4.70 25.40
CA LEU A 301 -10.31 -5.13 24.83
C LEU A 301 -9.19 -4.26 25.38
N LYS A 302 -8.12 -4.88 25.89
CA LYS A 302 -6.87 -4.25 26.26
C LYS A 302 -5.74 -4.86 25.44
N ASN A 303 -4.91 -4.05 24.80
CA ASN A 303 -3.73 -4.51 24.07
C ASN A 303 -2.51 -3.70 24.47
N THR A 304 -1.49 -4.35 25.02
CA THR A 304 -0.16 -3.79 25.17
C THR A 304 0.71 -4.34 24.03
N CYS A 305 1.30 -3.46 23.25
CA CYS A 305 1.98 -3.82 22.01
C CYS A 305 3.37 -3.22 21.93
N TYR A 306 4.39 -4.06 21.72
CA TYR A 306 5.77 -3.62 21.44
C TYR A 306 6.10 -3.94 19.98
N LEU A 307 6.72 -2.97 19.30
CA LEU A 307 7.16 -3.08 17.91
C LEU A 307 8.67 -2.92 17.83
N ASP A 308 9.35 -3.86 17.20
CA ASP A 308 10.74 -3.68 16.80
C ASP A 308 10.79 -2.69 15.63
N GLY A 309 11.32 -1.50 15.87
CA GLY A 309 11.32 -0.40 14.91
C GLY A 309 12.46 -0.43 13.92
N GLY A 310 13.54 -1.14 14.23
CA GLY A 310 14.81 -0.98 13.52
C GLY A 310 15.48 0.36 13.81
N ALA A 311 16.48 0.72 13.02
CA ALA A 311 17.37 1.85 13.27
C ALA A 311 16.74 3.23 13.01
N TYR A 312 15.69 3.32 12.21
CA TYR A 312 15.08 4.60 11.81
C TYR A 312 13.55 4.54 11.80
N SER A 313 12.92 5.71 11.87
CA SER A 313 11.46 5.81 12.03
C SER A 313 10.66 5.35 10.82
N SER A 314 11.04 5.74 9.61
CA SER A 314 10.28 5.40 8.39
C SER A 314 8.76 5.66 8.58
N PHE A 315 7.89 4.78 8.05
CA PHE A 315 6.44 4.77 8.32
C PHE A 315 6.05 4.18 9.69
N GLY A 316 7.03 3.76 10.50
CA GLY A 316 6.79 3.01 11.73
C GLY A 316 5.98 3.75 12.79
N ILE A 317 6.03 5.10 12.80
CA ILE A 317 5.17 5.90 13.71
C ILE A 317 3.70 5.69 13.35
N ALA A 318 3.34 5.74 12.08
CA ALA A 318 1.97 5.46 11.66
C ALA A 318 1.57 4.01 11.96
N THR A 319 2.52 3.06 11.85
CA THR A 319 2.28 1.64 12.12
C THR A 319 1.78 1.41 13.54
N VAL A 320 2.41 2.02 14.55
CA VAL A 320 2.01 1.83 15.94
C VAL A 320 0.61 2.40 16.21
N TYR A 321 0.23 3.51 15.56
CA TYR A 321 -1.12 4.05 15.65
C TYR A 321 -2.16 3.15 14.96
N TYR A 322 -1.89 2.66 13.73
CA TYR A 322 -2.82 1.79 12.99
C TYR A 322 -3.07 0.47 13.72
N ALA A 323 -2.04 -0.10 14.36
CA ALA A 323 -2.16 -1.33 15.13
C ALA A 323 -3.18 -1.21 16.29
N GLY A 324 -3.33 -0.02 16.87
CA GLY A 324 -4.35 0.27 17.89
C GLY A 324 -5.68 0.70 17.29
N SER A 325 -5.68 1.73 16.44
CA SER A 325 -6.91 2.38 15.99
C SER A 325 -7.83 1.48 15.15
N LEU A 326 -7.28 0.52 14.40
CA LEU A 326 -8.06 -0.42 13.58
C LEU A 326 -8.40 -1.73 14.30
N LEU A 327 -7.89 -1.95 15.52
CA LEU A 327 -8.00 -3.24 16.19
C LEU A 327 -9.45 -3.61 16.51
N GLY A 328 -10.26 -2.71 17.08
CA GLY A 328 -11.61 -2.97 17.51
C GLY A 328 -12.61 -3.26 16.40
N ALA A 329 -12.48 -2.61 15.23
CA ALA A 329 -13.38 -2.82 14.11
C ALA A 329 -13.09 -4.14 13.37
N PRO A 330 -14.09 -4.81 12.76
CA PRO A 330 -15.47 -4.37 12.57
C PRO A 330 -16.44 -4.84 13.67
N TYR A 331 -15.98 -5.00 14.90
CA TYR A 331 -16.82 -5.51 16.00
C TYR A 331 -17.41 -4.38 16.84
N LYS A 332 -18.58 -4.63 17.44
CA LYS A 332 -19.19 -3.77 18.46
C LYS A 332 -18.40 -3.91 19.75
N LEU A 333 -17.48 -3.00 19.97
CA LEU A 333 -16.60 -3.01 21.13
C LEU A 333 -16.72 -1.66 21.86
N PRO A 334 -17.41 -1.60 23.01
CA PRO A 334 -17.65 -0.33 23.69
C PRO A 334 -16.45 0.21 24.48
N ASN A 335 -15.54 -0.69 24.91
CA ASN A 335 -14.39 -0.31 25.72
C ASN A 335 -13.10 -0.88 25.12
N MET A 336 -12.15 -0.01 24.78
CA MET A 336 -10.88 -0.40 24.19
C MET A 336 -9.73 0.41 24.78
N LYS A 337 -8.67 -0.28 25.19
CA LYS A 337 -7.41 0.33 25.61
C LYS A 337 -6.25 -0.22 24.77
N TYR A 338 -5.40 0.68 24.30
CA TYR A 338 -4.21 0.34 23.54
C TYR A 338 -3.01 1.12 24.06
N ASP A 339 -1.95 0.40 24.44
CA ASP A 339 -0.66 0.93 24.81
C ASP A 339 0.38 0.35 23.83
N GLY A 340 0.90 1.19 22.93
CA GLY A 340 1.82 0.80 21.86
C GLY A 340 3.19 1.48 22.01
N TYR A 341 4.27 0.70 21.87
CA TYR A 341 5.65 1.17 21.98
C TYR A 341 6.45 0.74 20.75
N ARG A 342 7.06 1.68 20.05
CA ARG A 342 7.96 1.40 18.95
C ARG A 342 9.39 1.64 19.37
N ILE A 343 10.22 0.60 19.30
CA ILE A 343 11.56 0.56 19.90
C ILE A 343 12.61 0.58 18.80
N TYR A 344 13.64 1.43 18.92
CA TYR A 344 14.82 1.41 18.07
C TYR A 344 15.68 0.18 18.37
N THR A 345 16.19 -0.45 17.30
CA THR A 345 17.13 -1.58 17.35
C THR A 345 18.17 -1.43 16.23
N ASN A 346 19.31 -2.13 16.35
CA ASN A 346 20.36 -2.11 15.31
C ASN A 346 20.04 -3.06 14.14
N LYS A 347 18.82 -2.92 13.59
CA LYS A 347 18.31 -3.64 12.41
C LYS A 347 17.85 -2.64 11.34
N PRO A 348 17.71 -3.05 10.07
CA PRO A 348 17.09 -2.19 9.06
C PRO A 348 15.74 -1.63 9.54
N ALA A 349 15.46 -0.38 9.18
CA ALA A 349 14.23 0.30 9.56
C ALA A 349 12.99 -0.51 9.15
N ASN A 350 11.94 -0.48 9.98
CA ASN A 350 10.65 -1.06 9.67
C ASN A 350 9.66 0.04 9.29
N GLY A 351 8.76 -0.26 8.37
CA GLY A 351 7.83 0.71 7.81
C GLY A 351 6.46 0.13 7.48
N ALA A 352 5.89 0.61 6.39
CA ALA A 352 4.61 0.15 5.89
C ALA A 352 4.75 -1.13 5.06
N GLN A 353 3.82 -2.06 5.24
CA GLN A 353 3.59 -3.17 4.34
C GLN A 353 2.09 -3.43 4.25
N ARG A 354 1.62 -3.95 3.12
CA ARG A 354 0.22 -4.24 2.79
C ARG A 354 -0.59 -4.64 4.04
N GLY A 355 -1.69 -3.91 4.33
CA GLY A 355 -2.42 -4.03 5.59
C GLY A 355 -1.74 -3.36 6.79
N HIS A 356 -1.11 -2.21 6.55
CA HIS A 356 -0.24 -1.44 7.41
C HIS A 356 -0.70 -1.40 8.87
N GLY A 357 0.10 -2.00 9.78
CA GLY A 357 -0.16 -2.07 11.22
C GLY A 357 -1.28 -3.03 11.63
N GLY A 358 -2.30 -3.21 10.78
CA GLY A 358 -3.49 -4.00 11.11
C GLY A 358 -3.29 -5.51 11.02
N VAL A 359 -2.46 -6.02 10.10
CA VAL A 359 -2.32 -7.47 9.87
C VAL A 359 -1.85 -8.21 11.12
N ALA A 360 -0.78 -7.74 11.78
CA ALA A 360 -0.25 -8.37 12.98
C ALA A 360 -1.23 -8.31 14.16
N ALA A 361 -1.84 -7.13 14.38
CA ALA A 361 -2.83 -6.95 15.43
C ALA A 361 -4.08 -7.82 15.21
N ARG A 362 -4.52 -7.92 13.95
CA ARG A 362 -5.65 -8.79 13.55
C ARG A 362 -5.31 -10.27 13.70
N ALA A 363 -4.10 -10.69 13.30
CA ALA A 363 -3.64 -12.05 13.46
C ALA A 363 -3.66 -12.50 14.93
N ALA A 364 -3.31 -11.60 15.84
CA ALA A 364 -3.37 -11.87 17.28
C ALA A 364 -4.82 -11.95 17.80
N TRP A 365 -5.64 -10.94 17.49
CA TRP A 365 -6.97 -10.85 18.09
C TRP A 365 -7.97 -11.85 17.51
N GLU A 366 -7.95 -12.09 16.20
CA GLU A 366 -8.85 -13.09 15.57
C GLU A 366 -8.58 -14.53 16.03
N GLN A 367 -7.31 -14.86 16.40
CA GLN A 367 -7.02 -16.12 17.10
C GLN A 367 -7.64 -16.14 18.50
N GLN A 368 -7.52 -15.05 19.26
CA GLN A 368 -8.08 -14.99 20.61
C GLN A 368 -9.60 -15.07 20.58
N LEU A 369 -10.27 -14.44 19.60
CA LEU A 369 -11.73 -14.55 19.43
C LEU A 369 -12.17 -15.99 19.13
N ASP A 370 -11.38 -16.74 18.36
CA ASP A 370 -11.64 -18.15 18.07
C ASP A 370 -11.51 -19.02 19.34
N ILE A 371 -10.49 -18.73 20.16
CA ILE A 371 -10.31 -19.41 21.46
C ILE A 371 -11.49 -19.11 22.40
N ILE A 372 -11.91 -17.85 22.48
CA ILE A 372 -13.04 -17.44 23.31
C ILE A 372 -14.35 -18.12 22.85
N ALA A 373 -14.60 -18.16 21.54
CA ALA A 373 -15.76 -18.83 20.97
C ALA A 373 -15.79 -20.32 21.36
N GLU A 374 -14.65 -21.01 21.25
CA GLU A 374 -14.50 -22.43 21.63
C GLU A 374 -14.80 -22.65 23.13
N GLU A 375 -14.20 -21.83 24.00
CA GLU A 375 -14.41 -21.97 25.47
C GLU A 375 -15.84 -21.67 25.92
N LEU A 376 -16.54 -20.81 25.17
CA LEU A 376 -17.98 -20.57 25.39
C LEU A 376 -18.89 -21.63 24.74
N GLY A 377 -18.30 -22.58 23.97
CA GLY A 377 -19.07 -23.59 23.24
C GLY A 377 -19.87 -23.00 22.07
N MET A 378 -19.41 -21.87 21.49
CA MET A 378 -20.06 -21.18 20.38
C MET A 378 -19.37 -21.51 19.06
N ASP A 379 -20.17 -21.59 17.98
CA ASP A 379 -19.60 -21.62 16.62
C ASP A 379 -18.83 -20.31 16.35
N PRO A 380 -17.57 -20.37 15.86
CA PRO A 380 -16.77 -19.18 15.62
C PRO A 380 -17.38 -18.16 14.63
N ILE A 381 -18.17 -18.61 13.66
CA ILE A 381 -18.89 -17.71 12.72
C ILE A 381 -20.07 -17.06 13.46
N GLU A 382 -20.85 -17.81 14.21
CA GLU A 382 -22.00 -17.28 14.97
C GLU A 382 -21.54 -16.29 16.05
N PHE A 383 -20.39 -16.56 16.71
CA PHE A 383 -19.76 -15.61 17.64
C PHE A 383 -19.43 -14.27 16.95
N ARG A 384 -18.85 -14.33 15.73
CA ARG A 384 -18.54 -13.14 14.95
C ARG A 384 -19.80 -12.42 14.48
N LEU A 385 -20.76 -13.14 13.89
CA LEU A 385 -22.05 -12.58 13.45
C LEU A 385 -22.81 -11.84 14.56
N LYS A 386 -22.72 -12.33 15.80
CA LYS A 386 -23.32 -11.68 16.99
C LYS A 386 -22.70 -10.33 17.28
N ASN A 387 -21.38 -10.18 17.08
CA ASN A 387 -20.61 -9.03 17.54
C ASN A 387 -20.27 -8.02 16.45
N ILE A 388 -20.52 -8.32 15.16
CA ILE A 388 -20.17 -7.39 14.06
C ILE A 388 -21.02 -6.12 14.07
N MET A 389 -20.40 -5.05 13.64
CA MET A 389 -21.06 -3.77 13.36
C MET A 389 -21.94 -3.87 12.12
N GLN A 390 -22.81 -2.91 12.00
CA GLN A 390 -23.73 -2.73 10.84
C GLN A 390 -23.51 -1.37 10.20
N ARG A 391 -24.04 -1.20 9.01
CA ARG A 391 -24.07 0.12 8.33
C ARG A 391 -24.70 1.16 9.25
N GLY A 392 -24.02 2.29 9.42
CA GLY A 392 -24.41 3.41 10.27
C GLY A 392 -23.93 3.31 11.71
N ASP A 393 -23.35 2.18 12.14
CA ASP A 393 -22.70 2.09 13.44
C ASP A 393 -21.42 2.95 13.46
N VAL A 394 -21.05 3.42 14.66
CA VAL A 394 -19.82 4.18 14.91
C VAL A 394 -18.98 3.42 15.93
N THR A 395 -17.67 3.28 15.68
CA THR A 395 -16.77 2.62 16.62
C THR A 395 -16.55 3.45 17.89
N CYS A 396 -16.04 2.84 18.96
CA CYS A 396 -15.73 3.57 20.20
C CYS A 396 -14.68 4.68 20.01
N ASN A 397 -13.86 4.60 18.94
CA ASN A 397 -12.90 5.61 18.54
C ASN A 397 -13.38 6.49 17.35
N ASP A 398 -14.70 6.55 17.16
CA ASP A 398 -15.38 7.51 16.26
C ASP A 398 -15.16 7.28 14.75
N PHE A 399 -15.10 6.01 14.32
CA PHE A 399 -15.11 5.68 12.89
C PHE A 399 -16.52 5.34 12.44
N ASN A 400 -17.00 6.01 11.38
CA ASN A 400 -18.35 5.85 10.86
C ASN A 400 -18.40 4.77 9.75
N MET A 401 -19.26 3.76 9.93
CA MET A 401 -19.51 2.69 8.96
C MET A 401 -20.56 3.13 7.95
N SER A 402 -20.19 4.01 7.01
CA SER A 402 -21.08 4.50 5.93
C SER A 402 -21.64 3.38 5.06
N SER A 403 -20.83 2.33 4.85
CA SER A 403 -21.24 1.03 4.29
C SER A 403 -20.46 -0.09 4.98
N LEU A 404 -21.05 -1.26 5.15
CA LEU A 404 -20.38 -2.42 5.74
C LEU A 404 -21.08 -3.72 5.35
N GLY A 405 -20.42 -4.54 4.53
CA GLY A 405 -20.91 -5.85 4.06
C GLY A 405 -20.32 -7.03 4.83
N MET A 406 -19.93 -6.84 6.11
CA MET A 406 -19.28 -7.91 6.91
C MET A 406 -20.19 -9.11 7.14
N LYS A 407 -21.48 -8.87 7.37
CA LYS A 407 -22.46 -9.96 7.53
C LYS A 407 -22.52 -10.80 6.28
N GLU A 408 -22.66 -10.14 5.13
CA GLU A 408 -22.71 -10.77 3.82
C GLU A 408 -21.42 -11.53 3.50
N CYS A 409 -20.25 -10.99 3.89
CA CYS A 409 -18.97 -11.69 3.76
C CYS A 409 -18.96 -12.99 4.58
N LEU A 410 -19.33 -12.94 5.86
CA LEU A 410 -19.36 -14.12 6.74
C LEU A 410 -20.36 -15.18 6.26
N GLU A 411 -21.57 -14.79 5.84
CA GLU A 411 -22.57 -15.70 5.30
C GLU A 411 -22.09 -16.33 3.97
N ALA A 412 -21.49 -15.54 3.07
CA ALA A 412 -21.00 -16.02 1.80
C ALA A 412 -19.85 -17.05 1.95
N ILE A 413 -18.90 -16.81 2.85
CA ILE A 413 -17.81 -17.79 3.08
C ILE A 413 -18.31 -19.04 3.80
N ARG A 414 -19.25 -18.91 4.76
CA ARG A 414 -19.87 -20.03 5.48
C ARG A 414 -20.52 -20.99 4.47
N ASP A 415 -21.36 -20.43 3.62
CA ASP A 415 -22.12 -21.21 2.64
C ASP A 415 -21.23 -21.70 1.48
N GLY A 416 -20.25 -20.86 1.08
CA GLY A 416 -19.32 -21.14 -0.02
C GLY A 416 -18.28 -22.22 0.28
N SER A 417 -17.89 -22.41 1.55
CA SER A 417 -16.91 -23.42 1.99
C SER A 417 -17.55 -24.73 2.46
N GLY A 418 -18.85 -24.75 2.72
CA GLY A 418 -19.51 -25.88 3.37
C GLY A 418 -19.19 -26.02 4.86
N TRP A 419 -18.94 -24.91 5.56
CA TRP A 419 -18.53 -24.83 6.97
C TRP A 419 -19.36 -25.74 7.90
N LYS A 420 -20.69 -25.70 7.79
CA LYS A 420 -21.61 -26.48 8.65
C LYS A 420 -21.42 -27.99 8.54
N ASP A 421 -20.96 -28.47 7.40
CA ASP A 421 -20.72 -29.89 7.14
C ASP A 421 -19.32 -30.34 7.53
N LYS A 422 -18.38 -29.41 7.68
CA LYS A 422 -16.95 -29.67 7.91
C LYS A 422 -16.50 -29.37 9.33
N LYS A 423 -16.91 -28.24 9.95
CA LYS A 423 -16.45 -27.84 11.28
C LYS A 423 -16.77 -28.90 12.35
N GLY A 424 -15.72 -29.38 13.03
CA GLY A 424 -15.80 -30.42 14.03
C GLY A 424 -16.06 -31.85 13.48
N LYS A 425 -16.04 -32.05 12.15
CA LYS A 425 -16.33 -33.35 11.51
C LYS A 425 -15.19 -33.81 10.60
N LEU A 426 -14.15 -32.99 10.42
CA LEU A 426 -13.00 -33.33 9.60
C LEU A 426 -12.14 -34.44 10.27
N PRO A 427 -11.48 -35.30 9.49
CA PRO A 427 -10.58 -36.31 10.04
C PRO A 427 -9.37 -35.67 10.73
N LYS A 428 -8.75 -36.43 11.64
CA LYS A 428 -7.53 -36.00 12.34
C LYS A 428 -6.45 -35.53 11.34
N GLY A 429 -5.82 -34.41 11.60
CA GLY A 429 -4.85 -33.77 10.73
C GLY A 429 -5.45 -32.88 9.65
N LYS A 430 -6.79 -32.82 9.53
CA LYS A 430 -7.49 -31.82 8.72
C LYS A 430 -8.22 -30.83 9.58
N GLY A 431 -8.22 -29.57 9.18
CA GLY A 431 -8.87 -28.52 9.94
C GLY A 431 -9.40 -27.40 9.08
N ILE A 432 -10.35 -26.64 9.63
CA ILE A 432 -10.99 -25.51 9.00
C ILE A 432 -11.04 -24.32 9.98
N GLY A 433 -10.63 -23.15 9.53
CA GLY A 433 -10.56 -21.94 10.36
C GLY A 433 -11.18 -20.74 9.68
N VAL A 434 -11.70 -19.80 10.45
CA VAL A 434 -12.34 -18.56 10.01
C VAL A 434 -11.68 -17.35 10.65
N ALA A 435 -11.64 -16.23 9.92
CA ALA A 435 -11.27 -14.92 10.47
C ALA A 435 -11.90 -13.78 9.67
N CYS A 436 -11.93 -12.57 10.29
CA CYS A 436 -12.42 -11.33 9.71
C CYS A 436 -11.31 -10.31 9.52
N GLY A 437 -11.45 -9.45 8.50
CA GLY A 437 -10.57 -8.34 8.18
C GLY A 437 -11.31 -7.01 8.11
N PHE A 438 -10.57 -5.92 8.34
CA PHE A 438 -11.09 -4.56 8.27
C PHE A 438 -9.95 -3.59 7.97
N PHE A 439 -10.15 -2.69 6.97
CA PHE A 439 -9.14 -1.71 6.63
C PHE A 439 -9.72 -0.41 6.08
N VAL A 440 -8.91 0.64 6.06
CA VAL A 440 -9.25 1.97 5.55
C VAL A 440 -9.33 1.97 4.03
N SER A 441 -10.21 2.78 3.47
CA SER A 441 -10.28 3.11 2.04
C SER A 441 -9.73 4.50 1.80
N GLY A 442 -8.41 4.64 1.97
CA GLY A 442 -7.68 5.88 1.93
C GLY A 442 -7.55 6.56 3.31
N ALA A 443 -6.31 6.85 3.69
CA ALA A 443 -6.05 7.61 4.90
C ALA A 443 -6.64 9.02 4.77
N GLY A 444 -7.57 9.35 5.63
CA GLY A 444 -8.19 10.69 5.68
C GLY A 444 -7.24 11.75 6.22
N PHE A 445 -6.24 11.34 7.00
CA PHE A 445 -5.22 12.19 7.55
C PHE A 445 -3.87 11.86 6.91
N PRO A 446 -3.36 12.72 6.00
CA PRO A 446 -2.10 12.44 5.34
C PRO A 446 -0.93 12.55 6.32
N ILE A 447 0.06 11.71 6.15
CA ILE A 447 1.28 11.72 6.98
C ILE A 447 2.02 13.05 6.84
N TYR A 448 2.13 13.57 5.61
CA TYR A 448 2.46 14.98 5.40
C TYR A 448 1.20 15.81 5.63
N ARG A 449 1.15 16.49 6.76
CA ARG A 449 0.09 17.45 7.06
C ARG A 449 0.13 18.56 6.03
N SER A 450 -0.69 18.45 5.02
CA SER A 450 -0.91 19.52 4.05
C SER A 450 -2.41 19.76 3.99
N GLU A 451 -2.80 21.03 3.93
CA GLU A 451 -4.19 21.42 3.67
C GLU A 451 -4.58 21.26 2.20
N THR A 452 -3.65 20.73 1.38
CA THR A 452 -3.84 20.51 -0.06
C THR A 452 -4.80 19.34 -0.32
N PHE A 453 -5.29 19.29 -1.55
CA PHE A 453 -6.05 18.15 -2.05
C PHE A 453 -5.22 16.86 -2.00
N HIS A 454 -5.90 15.74 -1.84
CA HIS A 454 -5.26 14.44 -1.74
C HIS A 454 -5.01 13.80 -3.11
N SER A 455 -5.82 14.14 -4.10
CA SER A 455 -5.69 13.67 -5.48
C SER A 455 -6.25 14.71 -6.44
N THR A 456 -5.65 14.81 -7.61
CA THR A 456 -6.12 15.64 -8.72
C THR A 456 -6.08 14.85 -10.02
N ALA A 457 -6.84 15.29 -11.01
CA ALA A 457 -6.81 14.76 -12.36
C ALA A 457 -7.15 15.86 -13.37
N MET A 458 -6.69 15.68 -14.60
CA MET A 458 -7.01 16.53 -15.73
C MET A 458 -7.37 15.66 -16.92
N ILE A 459 -8.42 16.00 -17.64
CA ILE A 459 -8.79 15.38 -18.90
C ILE A 459 -8.73 16.43 -20.00
N LYS A 460 -8.04 16.11 -21.08
CA LYS A 460 -7.89 16.97 -22.27
C LYS A 460 -8.36 16.22 -23.49
N LEU A 461 -9.23 16.83 -24.28
CA LEU A 461 -9.61 16.31 -25.59
C LEU A 461 -8.52 16.64 -26.64
N SER A 462 -8.23 15.68 -27.49
CA SER A 462 -7.37 15.88 -28.66
C SER A 462 -8.12 16.60 -29.77
N GLU A 463 -7.39 17.21 -30.69
CA GLU A 463 -7.91 17.92 -31.87
C GLU A 463 -8.76 17.02 -32.77
N ASP A 464 -8.41 15.73 -32.83
CA ASP A 464 -9.16 14.73 -33.60
C ASP A 464 -10.59 14.48 -33.07
N GLY A 465 -10.88 14.92 -31.82
CA GLY A 465 -12.13 14.68 -31.12
C GLY A 465 -12.31 13.26 -30.60
N GLY A 466 -11.57 12.28 -31.15
CA GLY A 466 -11.71 10.85 -30.80
C GLY A 466 -10.89 10.39 -29.62
N THR A 467 -9.84 11.16 -29.22
CA THR A 467 -8.93 10.75 -28.15
C THR A 467 -9.13 11.61 -26.90
N VAL A 468 -9.43 10.95 -25.78
CA VAL A 468 -9.55 11.52 -24.46
C VAL A 468 -8.27 11.26 -23.68
N ASN A 469 -7.48 12.29 -23.39
CA ASN A 469 -6.24 12.14 -22.65
C ASN A 469 -6.48 12.41 -21.16
N LEU A 470 -6.35 11.37 -20.34
CA LEU A 470 -6.39 11.44 -18.87
C LEU A 470 -4.97 11.61 -18.34
N TYR A 471 -4.71 12.71 -17.66
CA TYR A 471 -3.49 12.99 -16.91
C TYR A 471 -3.77 12.93 -15.43
N THR A 472 -3.06 12.06 -14.73
CA THR A 472 -3.20 11.91 -13.28
C THR A 472 -1.85 11.63 -12.63
N PRO A 473 -1.52 12.27 -11.49
CA PRO A 473 -0.31 11.93 -10.76
C PRO A 473 -0.43 10.64 -9.94
N ALA A 474 -1.57 9.94 -10.03
CA ALA A 474 -1.80 8.66 -9.35
C ALA A 474 -0.77 7.60 -9.75
N ALA A 475 -0.34 6.78 -8.80
CA ALA A 475 0.73 5.81 -8.99
C ALA A 475 0.18 4.41 -9.27
N ASP A 476 0.45 3.83 -10.44
CA ASP A 476 0.23 2.40 -10.70
C ASP A 476 1.50 1.61 -10.43
N ILE A 477 1.44 0.70 -9.46
CA ILE A 477 2.55 -0.18 -9.06
C ILE A 477 2.27 -1.66 -9.41
N GLY A 478 1.32 -1.87 -10.32
CA GLY A 478 0.86 -3.19 -10.75
C GLY A 478 -0.55 -3.57 -10.25
N GLN A 479 -1.14 -2.77 -9.33
CA GLN A 479 -2.49 -3.01 -8.80
C GLN A 479 -3.60 -2.71 -9.84
N GLY A 480 -3.31 -1.93 -10.91
CA GLY A 480 -4.22 -1.63 -12.00
C GLY A 480 -5.04 -0.37 -11.79
N SER A 481 -4.51 0.62 -11.06
CA SER A 481 -5.17 1.93 -10.91
C SER A 481 -5.35 2.64 -12.23
N ASP A 482 -4.37 2.60 -13.15
CA ASP A 482 -4.50 3.18 -14.49
C ASP A 482 -5.71 2.65 -15.23
N THR A 483 -5.94 1.34 -15.17
CA THR A 483 -7.12 0.69 -15.78
C THR A 483 -8.42 1.16 -15.13
N VAL A 484 -8.46 1.15 -13.80
CA VAL A 484 -9.67 1.52 -13.05
C VAL A 484 -10.01 3.00 -13.26
N LEU A 485 -9.01 3.88 -13.23
CA LEU A 485 -9.20 5.32 -13.48
C LEU A 485 -9.63 5.61 -14.93
N THR A 486 -9.07 4.86 -15.90
CA THR A 486 -9.52 4.91 -17.29
C THR A 486 -10.99 4.49 -17.44
N MET A 487 -11.40 3.41 -16.77
CA MET A 487 -12.81 2.95 -16.76
C MET A 487 -13.73 3.99 -16.13
N MET A 488 -13.34 4.62 -15.04
CA MET A 488 -14.11 5.68 -14.39
C MET A 488 -14.24 6.94 -15.26
N ALA A 489 -13.17 7.33 -15.95
CA ALA A 489 -13.18 8.45 -16.89
C ALA A 489 -14.12 8.18 -18.05
N ALA A 490 -14.02 6.99 -18.66
CA ALA A 490 -14.88 6.57 -19.78
C ALA A 490 -16.34 6.55 -19.37
N GLU A 491 -16.68 5.96 -18.22
CA GLU A 491 -18.06 5.89 -17.71
C GLU A 491 -18.63 7.28 -17.42
N ALA A 492 -17.88 8.13 -16.70
CA ALA A 492 -18.34 9.46 -16.31
C ALA A 492 -18.53 10.39 -17.52
N LEU A 493 -17.63 10.32 -18.50
CA LEU A 493 -17.73 11.09 -19.74
C LEU A 493 -18.80 10.51 -20.68
N GLY A 494 -19.01 9.19 -20.64
CA GLY A 494 -19.94 8.46 -21.51
C GLY A 494 -19.32 7.98 -22.82
N VAL A 495 -17.99 7.81 -22.87
CA VAL A 495 -17.25 7.32 -24.05
C VAL A 495 -16.87 5.85 -23.89
N ARG A 496 -16.24 5.27 -24.92
CA ARG A 496 -15.74 3.90 -24.83
C ARG A 496 -14.43 3.85 -24.06
N TYR A 497 -14.11 2.71 -23.47
CA TYR A 497 -12.86 2.49 -22.73
C TYR A 497 -11.61 2.74 -23.59
N GLU A 498 -11.65 2.31 -24.86
CA GLU A 498 -10.56 2.41 -25.82
C GLU A 498 -10.28 3.87 -26.26
N ASP A 499 -11.24 4.76 -26.12
CA ASP A 499 -11.11 6.17 -26.47
C ASP A 499 -10.29 6.97 -25.45
N VAL A 500 -10.05 6.38 -24.25
CA VAL A 500 -9.33 7.05 -23.15
C VAL A 500 -7.87 6.57 -23.08
N ARG A 501 -6.96 7.51 -23.20
CA ARG A 501 -5.52 7.30 -23.03
C ARG A 501 -5.06 7.89 -21.69
N VAL A 502 -4.52 7.05 -20.80
CA VAL A 502 -4.00 7.48 -19.50
C VAL A 502 -2.50 7.77 -19.54
N SER A 503 -2.10 8.83 -18.84
CA SER A 503 -0.72 9.13 -18.46
C SER A 503 -0.71 9.37 -16.94
N SER A 504 0.12 8.64 -16.21
CA SER A 504 0.06 8.60 -14.74
C SER A 504 1.43 8.69 -14.08
N GLY A 505 1.46 8.86 -12.77
CA GLY A 505 2.68 8.76 -11.96
C GLY A 505 3.71 9.87 -12.17
N ASP A 506 3.27 11.08 -12.53
CA ASP A 506 4.16 12.22 -12.81
C ASP A 506 3.73 13.44 -11.98
N THR A 507 4.68 14.05 -11.28
CA THR A 507 4.42 15.21 -10.43
C THR A 507 4.05 16.48 -11.18
N ASP A 508 4.25 16.53 -12.51
CA ASP A 508 3.82 17.64 -13.33
C ASP A 508 2.31 17.61 -13.67
N PHE A 509 1.61 16.50 -13.38
CA PHE A 509 0.17 16.36 -13.66
C PHE A 509 -0.75 16.83 -12.52
N GLY A 510 -0.21 17.46 -11.51
CA GLY A 510 -0.97 17.93 -10.34
C GLY A 510 -0.48 17.29 -9.05
N ILE A 511 -1.35 16.96 -8.10
CA ILE A 511 -0.98 16.33 -6.82
C ILE A 511 -1.70 15.00 -6.62
N ASP A 512 -0.95 13.98 -6.19
CA ASP A 512 -1.47 12.75 -5.59
C ASP A 512 -0.50 12.27 -4.50
N LEU A 513 -1.04 11.83 -3.36
CA LEU A 513 -0.21 11.43 -2.24
C LEU A 513 0.42 10.05 -2.39
N GLY A 514 0.07 9.30 -3.44
CA GLY A 514 0.68 8.01 -3.79
C GLY A 514 -0.22 6.79 -3.55
N ALA A 515 0.28 5.60 -3.91
CA ALA A 515 -0.43 4.33 -3.80
C ALA A 515 -0.16 3.67 -2.44
N TYR A 516 -0.95 3.98 -1.43
CA TYR A 516 -0.93 3.40 -0.08
C TYR A 516 -2.30 3.53 0.60
N SER A 517 -2.54 2.82 1.69
CA SER A 517 -3.81 2.83 2.43
C SER A 517 -5.03 2.61 1.54
N SER A 518 -4.90 1.83 0.48
CA SER A 518 -5.94 1.48 -0.50
C SER A 518 -6.73 2.68 -1.04
N ARG A 519 -6.07 3.83 -1.29
CA ARG A 519 -6.70 5.13 -1.55
C ARG A 519 -7.03 5.42 -3.01
N GLN A 520 -6.33 4.80 -3.98
CA GLN A 520 -6.37 5.21 -5.39
C GLN A 520 -7.80 5.15 -5.98
N THR A 521 -8.48 4.02 -5.83
CA THR A 521 -9.84 3.84 -6.38
C THR A 521 -10.81 4.88 -5.83
N LEU A 522 -10.76 5.19 -4.52
CA LEU A 522 -11.67 6.16 -3.91
C LEU A 522 -11.24 7.60 -4.21
N MET A 523 -10.02 7.98 -3.86
CA MET A 523 -9.61 9.39 -3.89
C MET A 523 -9.27 9.87 -5.29
N SER A 524 -8.42 9.14 -6.02
CA SER A 524 -8.07 9.51 -7.39
C SER A 524 -9.25 9.27 -8.33
N GLY A 525 -10.09 8.26 -8.04
CA GLY A 525 -11.33 8.01 -8.77
C GLY A 525 -12.33 9.17 -8.69
N HIS A 526 -12.46 9.83 -7.54
CA HIS A 526 -13.28 11.06 -7.42
C HIS A 526 -12.72 12.19 -8.28
N ALA A 527 -11.41 12.46 -8.22
CA ALA A 527 -10.80 13.50 -9.02
C ALA A 527 -10.97 13.24 -10.53
N VAL A 528 -10.78 12.01 -10.97
CA VAL A 528 -10.98 11.61 -12.37
C VAL A 528 -12.43 11.74 -12.80
N LYS A 529 -13.38 11.30 -11.95
CA LYS A 529 -14.81 11.43 -12.23
C LYS A 529 -15.22 12.90 -12.40
N GLU A 530 -14.77 13.77 -11.51
CA GLU A 530 -15.04 15.22 -11.58
C GLU A 530 -14.46 15.84 -12.86
N ALA A 531 -13.20 15.51 -13.22
CA ALA A 531 -12.56 15.98 -14.45
C ALA A 531 -13.34 15.54 -15.71
N ALA A 532 -13.84 14.30 -15.72
CA ALA A 532 -14.63 13.75 -16.83
C ALA A 532 -16.01 14.44 -16.94
N GLU A 533 -16.68 14.65 -15.80
CA GLU A 533 -17.96 15.37 -15.75
C GLU A 533 -17.80 16.83 -16.19
N ASP A 534 -16.68 17.48 -15.88
CA ASP A 534 -16.39 18.84 -16.35
C ASP A 534 -16.22 18.90 -17.87
N VAL A 535 -15.43 17.98 -18.46
CA VAL A 535 -15.31 17.87 -19.94
C VAL A 535 -16.67 17.61 -20.58
N LYS A 536 -17.44 16.64 -20.04
CA LYS A 536 -18.78 16.33 -20.52
C LYS A 536 -19.68 17.57 -20.55
N ARG A 537 -19.69 18.31 -19.44
CA ARG A 537 -20.45 19.57 -19.32
C ARG A 537 -20.05 20.57 -20.40
N GLN A 538 -18.72 20.80 -20.61
CA GLN A 538 -18.21 21.75 -21.59
C GLN A 538 -18.62 21.37 -23.04
N VAL A 539 -18.57 20.10 -23.40
CA VAL A 539 -18.99 19.61 -24.72
C VAL A 539 -20.50 19.81 -24.91
N LEU A 540 -21.31 19.42 -23.91
CA LEU A 540 -22.76 19.56 -23.98
C LEU A 540 -23.23 21.03 -24.01
N GLU A 541 -22.53 21.95 -23.31
CA GLU A 541 -22.80 23.40 -23.36
C GLU A 541 -22.63 23.94 -24.78
N VAL A 542 -21.53 23.57 -25.47
CA VAL A 542 -21.31 23.99 -26.87
C VAL A 542 -22.41 23.45 -27.80
N LEU A 543 -22.75 22.16 -27.63
CA LEU A 543 -23.86 21.57 -28.42
C LEU A 543 -25.20 22.25 -28.12
N SER A 544 -25.48 22.58 -26.87
CA SER A 544 -26.69 23.29 -26.45
C SER A 544 -26.86 24.62 -27.19
N GLU A 545 -25.80 25.42 -27.26
CA GLU A 545 -25.81 26.69 -27.99
C GLU A 545 -26.03 26.53 -29.49
N LYS A 546 -25.37 25.53 -30.10
CA LYS A 546 -25.45 25.28 -31.54
C LYS A 546 -26.79 24.66 -31.99
N MET A 547 -27.34 23.81 -31.17
CA MET A 547 -28.56 23.05 -31.47
C MET A 547 -29.83 23.62 -30.83
N LYS A 548 -29.63 24.63 -29.94
CA LYS A 548 -30.73 25.22 -29.14
C LYS A 548 -31.54 24.16 -28.37
N CYS A 549 -30.81 23.15 -27.87
CA CYS A 549 -31.32 22.07 -27.03
C CYS A 549 -30.74 22.23 -25.61
N PRO A 550 -31.55 22.25 -24.56
CA PRO A 550 -31.04 22.35 -23.18
C PRO A 550 -30.06 21.24 -22.83
N VAL A 551 -29.02 21.56 -22.06
CA VAL A 551 -28.00 20.58 -21.63
C VAL A 551 -28.63 19.39 -20.89
N GLU A 552 -29.63 19.64 -20.06
CA GLU A 552 -30.36 18.63 -19.29
C GLU A 552 -31.15 17.63 -20.15
N ASP A 553 -31.46 17.99 -21.39
CA ASP A 553 -32.12 17.13 -22.36
C ASP A 553 -31.14 16.30 -23.22
N MET A 554 -29.81 16.47 -22.98
CA MET A 554 -28.76 15.72 -23.64
C MET A 554 -27.98 14.83 -22.63
N ASP A 555 -27.33 13.82 -23.14
CA ASP A 555 -26.37 12.99 -22.41
C ASP A 555 -25.38 12.37 -23.41
N ILE A 556 -24.30 11.78 -22.91
CA ILE A 556 -23.33 11.02 -23.70
C ILE A 556 -23.35 9.59 -23.20
N LYS A 557 -23.58 8.63 -24.08
CA LYS A 557 -23.57 7.22 -23.75
C LYS A 557 -22.89 6.42 -24.84
N ASN A 558 -21.88 5.64 -24.47
CA ASN A 558 -21.10 4.77 -25.36
C ASN A 558 -20.57 5.49 -26.62
N GLY A 559 -20.09 6.73 -26.44
CA GLY A 559 -19.55 7.56 -27.54
C GLY A 559 -20.60 8.18 -28.45
N ILE A 560 -21.88 8.15 -28.06
CA ILE A 560 -23.01 8.74 -28.83
C ILE A 560 -23.70 9.80 -27.99
N ILE A 561 -24.04 10.93 -28.60
CA ILE A 561 -24.84 11.98 -27.98
C ILE A 561 -26.32 11.53 -28.00
N ILE A 562 -26.91 11.44 -26.80
CA ILE A 562 -28.30 11.01 -26.61
C ILE A 562 -29.16 12.22 -26.31
N PHE A 563 -30.34 12.29 -26.98
CA PHE A 563 -31.37 13.27 -26.72
C PHE A 563 -32.55 12.62 -26.00
N LYS A 564 -32.87 13.13 -24.82
CA LYS A 564 -33.93 12.59 -23.96
C LYS A 564 -35.36 12.88 -24.51
N LYS A 565 -35.50 13.94 -25.33
CA LYS A 565 -36.76 14.40 -25.89
C LYS A 565 -36.59 14.68 -27.39
N GLY A 566 -37.36 13.96 -28.21
CA GLY A 566 -37.49 14.20 -29.65
C GLY A 566 -36.35 13.68 -30.53
N LYS A 567 -36.58 13.68 -31.83
CA LYS A 567 -35.53 13.50 -32.84
C LYS A 567 -34.94 14.86 -33.18
N VAL A 568 -33.63 14.99 -33.17
CA VAL A 568 -32.89 16.20 -33.53
C VAL A 568 -32.30 15.99 -34.92
N ASP A 569 -32.49 16.97 -35.81
CA ASP A 569 -31.90 16.95 -37.16
C ASP A 569 -30.48 17.49 -37.12
N PHE A 570 -29.53 16.60 -37.35
CA PHE A 570 -28.07 16.95 -37.36
C PHE A 570 -27.58 17.48 -38.70
N SER A 571 -28.43 17.44 -39.75
CA SER A 571 -28.02 17.84 -41.11
C SER A 571 -27.57 19.29 -41.19
N VAL A 572 -28.25 20.17 -40.47
CA VAL A 572 -27.90 21.60 -40.37
C VAL A 572 -26.56 21.81 -39.67
N LEU A 573 -26.36 21.11 -38.55
CA LEU A 573 -25.10 21.19 -37.79
C LEU A 573 -23.94 20.70 -38.66
N ARG A 574 -24.06 19.52 -39.25
CA ARG A 574 -23.04 18.95 -40.12
C ARG A 574 -22.78 19.80 -41.35
N SER A 575 -23.81 20.32 -42.02
CA SER A 575 -23.64 21.12 -43.24
C SER A 575 -22.90 22.43 -42.98
N ASN A 576 -23.14 23.08 -41.84
CA ASN A 576 -22.46 24.31 -41.49
C ASN A 576 -20.96 24.06 -41.20
N TYR A 577 -20.63 23.03 -40.42
CA TYR A 577 -19.24 22.68 -40.11
C TYR A 577 -18.48 22.09 -41.33
N ILE A 578 -19.11 21.29 -42.16
CA ILE A 578 -18.50 20.75 -43.37
C ILE A 578 -18.18 21.86 -44.36
N LYS A 579 -19.05 22.88 -44.49
CA LYS A 579 -18.79 24.01 -45.40
C LYS A 579 -17.63 24.90 -44.95
N GLU A 580 -17.53 25.14 -43.66
CA GLU A 580 -16.51 26.03 -43.11
C GLU A 580 -15.15 25.37 -42.89
N HIS A 581 -15.10 24.02 -42.63
CA HIS A 581 -13.92 23.27 -42.29
C HIS A 581 -13.72 22.03 -43.18
N ARG A 582 -13.66 22.23 -44.48
CA ARG A 582 -13.45 21.13 -45.46
C ARG A 582 -12.20 20.30 -45.10
N GLY A 583 -12.40 18.97 -44.98
CA GLY A 583 -11.34 17.98 -44.70
C GLY A 583 -11.35 17.39 -43.26
N TRP A 584 -12.10 17.96 -42.33
CA TRP A 584 -12.13 17.46 -40.93
C TRP A 584 -13.32 16.56 -40.61
N LEU A 585 -14.41 16.65 -41.40
CA LEU A 585 -15.62 15.88 -41.26
C LEU A 585 -15.96 15.16 -42.58
N GLU A 586 -15.12 14.24 -43.02
CA GLU A 586 -15.22 13.59 -44.35
C GLU A 586 -16.26 12.46 -44.44
N GLN A 587 -16.85 12.04 -43.33
CA GLN A 587 -17.91 11.01 -43.35
C GLN A 587 -19.21 11.63 -42.82
N PRO A 588 -20.29 11.68 -43.60
CA PRO A 588 -21.61 11.94 -43.04
C PRO A 588 -21.96 10.72 -42.18
N GLY A 589 -21.85 10.86 -40.86
CA GLY A 589 -22.41 9.87 -39.91
C GLY A 589 -23.88 9.65 -40.20
N GLY A 590 -24.42 8.51 -39.76
CA GLY A 590 -25.82 8.19 -39.86
C GLY A 590 -26.76 9.15 -39.09
N ASP A 591 -27.90 8.67 -38.63
CA ASP A 591 -28.88 9.44 -37.85
C ASP A 591 -28.44 9.76 -36.39
N GLU A 592 -27.17 9.47 -36.02
CA GLU A 592 -26.58 9.65 -34.68
C GLU A 592 -25.45 10.68 -34.69
N LEU A 593 -25.35 11.53 -33.66
CA LEU A 593 -24.23 12.41 -33.44
C LEU A 593 -23.21 11.72 -32.52
N THR A 594 -21.98 11.51 -33.00
CA THR A 594 -20.95 10.87 -32.22
C THR A 594 -20.27 11.84 -31.23
N PHE A 595 -19.67 11.31 -30.16
CA PHE A 595 -18.85 12.10 -29.25
C PHE A 595 -17.66 12.74 -29.99
N GLU A 596 -17.06 12.04 -30.93
CA GLU A 596 -15.95 12.55 -31.74
C GLU A 596 -16.35 13.81 -32.52
N GLU A 597 -17.52 13.78 -33.20
CA GLU A 597 -18.06 14.97 -33.89
C GLU A 597 -18.33 16.11 -32.90
N ALA A 598 -18.98 15.81 -31.76
CA ALA A 598 -19.28 16.78 -30.71
C ALA A 598 -18.04 17.41 -30.10
N ALA A 599 -17.00 16.61 -29.84
CA ALA A 599 -15.73 17.07 -29.28
C ALA A 599 -14.96 17.95 -30.27
N ARG A 600 -14.95 17.61 -31.59
CA ARG A 600 -14.40 18.48 -32.64
C ARG A 600 -15.11 19.82 -32.73
N ILE A 601 -16.44 19.82 -32.65
CA ILE A 601 -17.22 21.06 -32.62
C ILE A 601 -16.84 21.89 -31.38
N ALA A 602 -16.75 21.28 -30.21
CA ALA A 602 -16.34 21.96 -28.99
C ALA A 602 -14.92 22.51 -29.09
N TYR A 603 -14.00 21.76 -29.72
CA TYR A 603 -12.63 22.22 -29.94
C TYR A 603 -12.56 23.45 -30.85
N LEU A 604 -13.33 23.46 -31.95
CA LEU A 604 -13.39 24.59 -32.91
C LEU A 604 -13.96 25.85 -32.25
N GLU A 605 -14.93 25.71 -31.35
CA GLU A 605 -15.58 26.85 -30.71
C GLU A 605 -14.82 27.40 -29.48
N LYS A 606 -14.19 26.52 -28.69
CA LYS A 606 -13.48 26.87 -27.44
C LYS A 606 -11.96 26.82 -27.55
N GLY A 607 -11.39 26.25 -28.61
CA GLY A 607 -10.00 25.88 -28.68
C GLY A 607 -9.77 24.59 -27.90
N VAL A 608 -8.91 24.62 -26.86
CA VAL A 608 -8.63 23.43 -26.05
C VAL A 608 -9.76 23.18 -25.05
N VAL A 609 -10.33 21.96 -25.07
CA VAL A 609 -11.28 21.49 -24.04
C VAL A 609 -10.50 20.73 -22.97
N VAL A 610 -10.49 21.28 -21.76
CA VAL A 610 -9.82 20.70 -20.59
C VAL A 610 -10.76 20.72 -19.41
N GLY A 611 -10.93 19.57 -18.77
CA GLY A 611 -11.60 19.45 -17.49
C GLY A 611 -10.64 19.10 -16.38
N SER A 612 -10.90 19.59 -15.18
CA SER A 612 -10.10 19.33 -13.99
C SER A 612 -10.95 18.81 -12.84
N GLY A 613 -10.36 17.96 -12.02
CA GLY A 613 -11.00 17.46 -10.81
C GLY A 613 -10.01 17.32 -9.67
N ALA A 614 -10.52 17.46 -8.45
CA ALA A 614 -9.71 17.42 -7.24
C ALA A 614 -10.50 16.84 -6.07
N TYR A 615 -9.87 16.00 -5.26
CA TYR A 615 -10.51 15.39 -4.11
C TYR A 615 -9.79 15.70 -2.82
N LYS A 616 -10.55 16.08 -1.82
CA LYS A 616 -10.14 16.20 -0.42
C LYS A 616 -11.22 15.54 0.44
N PRO A 617 -10.87 14.64 1.35
CA PRO A 617 -11.84 14.07 2.29
C PRO A 617 -12.56 15.16 3.06
N GLY A 618 -13.86 14.97 3.29
CA GLY A 618 -14.66 15.84 4.15
C GLY A 618 -14.30 15.71 5.63
N GLU A 619 -15.12 16.28 6.51
CA GLU A 619 -14.97 16.06 7.96
C GLU A 619 -15.18 14.57 8.31
N MET A 620 -14.27 14.04 9.11
CA MET A 620 -14.27 12.66 9.59
C MET A 620 -14.10 12.61 11.09
N GLY A 621 -14.57 11.53 11.72
CA GLY A 621 -14.38 11.24 13.13
C GLY A 621 -12.92 11.02 13.53
N GLY A 622 -12.68 10.47 14.71
CA GLY A 622 -11.36 10.05 15.17
C GLY A 622 -10.45 11.18 15.67
N LYS A 623 -10.98 12.34 16.00
CA LYS A 623 -10.19 13.49 16.51
C LYS A 623 -9.63 13.29 17.92
N TYR A 624 -10.07 12.25 18.61
CA TYR A 624 -9.78 12.01 20.02
C TYR A 624 -8.52 11.16 20.22
N LYS A 625 -7.61 11.58 21.09
CA LYS A 625 -6.40 10.83 21.53
C LYS A 625 -5.57 10.20 20.39
N GLY A 626 -5.42 10.90 19.28
CA GLY A 626 -4.62 10.41 18.15
C GLY A 626 -5.32 9.35 17.29
N ALA A 627 -6.60 9.05 17.52
CA ALA A 627 -7.39 8.12 16.70
C ALA A 627 -7.56 8.59 15.24
N ALA A 628 -7.28 9.86 14.94
CA ALA A 628 -7.26 10.41 13.59
C ALA A 628 -6.38 9.66 12.59
N VAL A 629 -5.38 8.93 13.05
CA VAL A 629 -4.51 8.11 12.17
C VAL A 629 -5.27 6.94 11.53
N GLY A 630 -6.41 6.53 12.04
CA GLY A 630 -7.24 5.47 11.46
C GLY A 630 -8.46 5.99 10.69
N THR A 631 -8.66 7.32 10.61
CA THR A 631 -9.83 7.87 9.92
C THR A 631 -9.77 7.70 8.42
N SER A 632 -10.91 7.41 7.81
CA SER A 632 -11.07 7.20 6.38
C SER A 632 -12.45 7.62 5.92
N PRO A 633 -12.61 8.06 4.65
CA PRO A 633 -13.93 8.32 4.07
C PRO A 633 -14.82 7.08 4.00
N ALA A 634 -14.19 5.89 3.93
CA ALA A 634 -14.86 4.61 3.88
C ALA A 634 -13.95 3.50 4.43
N TYR A 635 -14.54 2.36 4.75
CA TYR A 635 -13.83 1.19 5.26
C TYR A 635 -14.26 -0.06 4.49
N GLY A 636 -13.27 -0.89 4.08
CA GLY A 636 -13.50 -2.22 3.55
C GLY A 636 -13.49 -3.28 4.64
N CYS A 637 -14.15 -4.38 4.36
CA CYS A 637 -14.12 -5.54 5.24
C CYS A 637 -14.04 -6.83 4.42
N SER A 638 -13.47 -7.86 5.05
CA SER A 638 -13.29 -9.18 4.45
C SER A 638 -13.49 -10.28 5.47
N ALA A 639 -13.85 -11.46 5.00
CA ALA A 639 -13.88 -12.66 5.82
C ALA A 639 -13.34 -13.84 5.01
N GLN A 640 -12.60 -14.72 5.69
CA GLN A 640 -11.99 -15.89 5.03
C GLN A 640 -12.22 -17.17 5.81
N ILE A 641 -12.39 -18.25 5.06
CA ILE A 641 -12.30 -19.62 5.57
C ILE A 641 -11.15 -20.32 4.86
N VAL A 642 -10.32 -20.99 5.64
CA VAL A 642 -9.17 -21.75 5.16
C VAL A 642 -9.29 -23.19 5.63
N GLU A 643 -9.00 -24.13 4.73
CA GLU A 643 -8.89 -25.57 5.04
C GLU A 643 -7.43 -25.98 4.92
N VAL A 644 -6.96 -26.77 5.89
CA VAL A 644 -5.58 -27.26 5.93
C VAL A 644 -5.51 -28.76 6.17
N THR A 645 -4.43 -29.36 5.63
CA THR A 645 -3.95 -30.70 6.00
C THR A 645 -2.62 -30.54 6.73
N VAL A 646 -2.51 -31.10 7.91
CA VAL A 646 -1.29 -31.13 8.72
C VAL A 646 -0.75 -32.54 8.78
N ASP A 647 0.50 -32.70 8.35
CA ASP A 647 1.26 -33.94 8.60
C ASP A 647 1.68 -33.96 10.08
N MET A 648 1.03 -34.81 10.84
CA MET A 648 1.21 -34.91 12.30
C MET A 648 2.58 -35.47 12.71
N GLU A 649 3.33 -36.06 11.79
CA GLU A 649 4.69 -36.62 12.03
C GLU A 649 5.78 -35.59 11.80
N THR A 650 5.59 -34.68 10.83
CA THR A 650 6.60 -33.68 10.41
C THR A 650 6.24 -32.25 10.80
N GLY A 651 4.98 -31.99 11.15
CA GLY A 651 4.47 -30.64 11.37
C GLY A 651 4.29 -29.84 10.09
N LYS A 652 4.38 -30.45 8.89
CA LYS A 652 4.14 -29.75 7.63
C LYS A 652 2.67 -29.39 7.50
N VAL A 653 2.41 -28.11 7.23
CA VAL A 653 1.07 -27.60 6.90
C VAL A 653 0.93 -27.46 5.40
N THR A 654 -0.14 -27.99 4.84
CA THR A 654 -0.58 -27.72 3.46
C THR A 654 -1.94 -27.04 3.53
N VAL A 655 -2.08 -25.92 2.86
CA VAL A 655 -3.37 -25.24 2.70
C VAL A 655 -4.07 -25.89 1.51
N ASP A 656 -5.26 -26.45 1.74
CA ASP A 656 -6.01 -27.20 0.71
C ASP A 656 -6.95 -26.29 -0.08
N ASP A 657 -7.73 -25.44 0.64
CA ASP A 657 -8.73 -24.53 0.05
C ASP A 657 -8.78 -23.20 0.81
N MET A 658 -9.03 -22.13 0.08
CA MET A 658 -9.32 -20.81 0.62
C MET A 658 -10.60 -20.23 0.01
N THR A 659 -11.57 -19.86 0.85
CA THR A 659 -12.76 -19.11 0.44
C THR A 659 -12.67 -17.72 1.04
N ASP A 660 -12.58 -16.71 0.20
CA ASP A 660 -12.43 -15.30 0.58
C ASP A 660 -13.64 -14.48 0.09
N ALA A 661 -14.24 -13.70 0.96
CA ALA A 661 -15.26 -12.72 0.62
C ALA A 661 -14.78 -11.33 1.04
N HIS A 662 -14.85 -10.37 0.10
CA HIS A 662 -14.41 -9.00 0.32
C HIS A 662 -15.47 -7.99 -0.12
N ASP A 663 -15.80 -7.04 0.74
CA ASP A 663 -16.69 -5.93 0.46
C ASP A 663 -15.90 -4.74 -0.12
N CYS A 664 -15.90 -4.63 -1.44
CA CYS A 664 -15.26 -3.53 -2.18
C CYS A 664 -16.21 -2.36 -2.51
N GLY A 665 -17.38 -2.30 -1.88
CA GLY A 665 -18.43 -1.31 -2.17
C GLY A 665 -19.13 -1.59 -3.50
N PHE A 666 -18.47 -1.26 -4.61
CA PHE A 666 -18.89 -1.62 -5.98
C PHE A 666 -17.64 -1.90 -6.82
N ALA A 667 -17.61 -3.04 -7.49
CA ALA A 667 -16.46 -3.45 -8.28
C ALA A 667 -16.37 -2.68 -9.60
N ILE A 668 -15.38 -1.83 -9.78
CA ILE A 668 -15.15 -1.11 -11.04
C ILE A 668 -14.65 -2.08 -12.11
N ASN A 669 -13.59 -2.86 -11.80
CA ASN A 669 -13.11 -3.96 -12.64
C ASN A 669 -13.06 -5.25 -11.81
N ARG A 670 -13.94 -6.20 -12.11
CA ARG A 670 -14.09 -7.43 -11.33
C ARG A 670 -12.82 -8.29 -11.36
N THR A 671 -12.11 -8.35 -12.49
CA THR A 671 -10.86 -9.11 -12.60
C THR A 671 -9.74 -8.51 -11.73
N ASN A 672 -9.65 -7.18 -11.68
CA ASN A 672 -8.66 -6.52 -10.80
C ASN A 672 -8.99 -6.74 -9.33
N VAL A 673 -10.26 -6.70 -8.93
CA VAL A 673 -10.70 -6.99 -7.55
C VAL A 673 -10.31 -8.41 -7.17
N GLU A 674 -10.66 -9.42 -7.98
CA GLU A 674 -10.28 -10.82 -7.74
C GLU A 674 -8.75 -11.00 -7.66
N GLY A 675 -8.00 -10.33 -8.55
CA GLY A 675 -6.53 -10.35 -8.54
C GLY A 675 -5.92 -9.76 -7.26
N GLN A 676 -6.52 -8.69 -6.71
CA GLN A 676 -6.08 -8.14 -5.42
C GLN A 676 -6.38 -9.09 -4.26
N MET A 677 -7.54 -9.74 -4.24
CA MET A 677 -7.89 -10.75 -3.26
C MET A 677 -6.91 -11.93 -3.31
N GLN A 678 -6.68 -12.53 -4.48
CA GLN A 678 -5.75 -13.65 -4.67
C GLN A 678 -4.31 -13.30 -4.27
N GLY A 679 -3.83 -12.11 -4.64
CA GLY A 679 -2.51 -11.62 -4.24
C GLY A 679 -2.38 -11.38 -2.73
N SER A 680 -3.46 -11.03 -2.05
CA SER A 680 -3.52 -10.91 -0.58
C SER A 680 -3.43 -12.27 0.10
N LEU A 681 -4.15 -13.26 -0.42
CA LEU A 681 -4.12 -14.64 0.08
C LEU A 681 -2.73 -15.26 -0.05
N SER A 682 -2.08 -15.08 -1.20
CA SER A 682 -0.71 -15.56 -1.44
C SER A 682 0.30 -14.97 -0.45
N MET A 683 0.27 -13.65 -0.25
CA MET A 683 1.15 -12.97 0.70
C MET A 683 0.86 -13.42 2.14
N GLY A 684 -0.41 -13.45 2.56
CA GLY A 684 -0.80 -13.87 3.90
C GLY A 684 -0.47 -15.34 4.21
N LEU A 685 -0.54 -16.23 3.20
CA LEU A 685 -0.11 -17.62 3.31
C LEU A 685 1.39 -17.71 3.60
N GLY A 686 2.21 -16.98 2.84
CA GLY A 686 3.64 -16.91 3.07
C GLY A 686 4.00 -16.40 4.47
N GLU A 687 3.38 -15.28 4.89
CA GLU A 687 3.55 -14.69 6.23
C GLU A 687 3.11 -15.66 7.35
N ALA A 688 2.08 -16.46 7.13
CA ALA A 688 1.61 -17.42 8.12
C ALA A 688 2.54 -18.62 8.31
N LEU A 689 3.15 -19.14 7.22
CA LEU A 689 3.76 -20.47 7.24
C LEU A 689 5.29 -20.47 7.18
N PHE A 690 5.95 -19.48 6.52
CA PHE A 690 7.39 -19.58 6.32
C PHE A 690 8.16 -18.25 6.15
N GLU A 691 7.51 -17.11 5.92
CA GLU A 691 8.22 -15.84 5.71
C GLU A 691 8.73 -15.24 7.03
N GLU A 692 10.03 -15.05 7.12
CA GLU A 692 10.71 -14.42 8.26
C GLU A 692 12.07 -13.87 7.83
N ILE A 693 12.36 -12.60 8.11
CA ILE A 693 13.73 -12.08 8.00
C ILE A 693 14.50 -12.49 9.26
N LYS A 694 15.59 -13.20 9.05
CA LYS A 694 16.47 -13.70 10.11
C LYS A 694 17.73 -12.85 10.24
N PHE A 695 18.17 -12.64 11.46
CA PHE A 695 19.40 -11.90 11.76
C PHE A 695 20.42 -12.78 12.47
N ASP A 696 21.69 -12.63 12.13
CA ASP A 696 22.78 -13.21 12.92
C ASP A 696 23.11 -12.35 14.15
N ALA A 697 24.01 -12.82 15.00
CA ALA A 697 24.43 -12.12 16.22
C ALA A 697 25.16 -10.80 15.93
N LYS A 698 25.58 -10.53 14.71
CA LYS A 698 26.20 -9.28 14.26
C LYS A 698 25.21 -8.32 13.61
N GLY A 699 23.92 -8.66 13.60
CA GLY A 699 22.86 -7.84 13.00
C GLY A 699 22.75 -7.91 11.48
N ARG A 700 23.45 -8.87 10.84
CA ARG A 700 23.33 -9.08 9.38
C ARG A 700 22.10 -9.90 9.06
N VAL A 701 21.40 -9.56 7.97
CA VAL A 701 20.32 -10.39 7.44
C VAL A 701 20.94 -11.72 6.96
N ALA A 702 20.47 -12.84 7.52
CA ALA A 702 21.03 -14.16 7.29
C ALA A 702 20.40 -14.87 6.06
N ASN A 703 19.29 -14.35 5.53
CA ASN A 703 18.53 -14.93 4.41
C ASN A 703 18.12 -13.85 3.38
N PRO A 704 19.08 -13.14 2.73
CA PRO A 704 18.78 -11.95 1.92
C PRO A 704 18.44 -12.26 0.45
N THR A 705 18.05 -13.49 0.12
CA THR A 705 17.72 -13.90 -1.25
C THR A 705 16.43 -14.70 -1.29
N PHE A 706 15.76 -14.76 -2.44
CA PHE A 706 14.57 -15.63 -2.62
C PHE A 706 14.87 -17.15 -2.56
N GLY A 707 16.13 -17.55 -2.55
CA GLY A 707 16.53 -18.92 -2.27
C GLY A 707 16.43 -19.28 -0.78
N GLU A 708 16.54 -18.29 0.10
CA GLU A 708 16.57 -18.42 1.56
C GLU A 708 15.35 -17.82 2.24
N TYR A 709 14.93 -16.62 1.81
CA TYR A 709 13.65 -16.02 2.17
C TYR A 709 12.57 -16.54 1.24
N ARG A 710 11.78 -17.48 1.72
CA ARG A 710 10.75 -18.15 0.92
C ARG A 710 9.51 -17.30 0.83
N ILE A 711 9.02 -17.13 -0.39
CA ILE A 711 7.65 -16.64 -0.68
C ILE A 711 6.80 -17.80 -1.20
N ALA A 712 5.48 -17.69 -1.10
CA ALA A 712 4.57 -18.69 -1.64
C ALA A 712 4.80 -18.87 -3.16
N THR A 713 4.97 -20.09 -3.60
CA THR A 713 5.06 -20.47 -5.02
C THR A 713 3.71 -20.95 -5.54
N SER A 714 3.59 -21.18 -6.84
CA SER A 714 2.39 -21.77 -7.44
C SER A 714 2.05 -23.17 -6.89
N LEU A 715 3.05 -23.88 -6.34
CA LEU A 715 2.84 -25.20 -5.72
C LEU A 715 2.31 -25.09 -4.28
N ASP A 716 2.51 -23.96 -3.63
CA ASP A 716 2.03 -23.71 -2.28
C ASP A 716 0.59 -23.13 -2.27
N MET A 717 0.16 -22.60 -3.42
CA MET A 717 -1.18 -21.99 -3.53
C MET A 717 -2.27 -23.04 -3.61
N PRO A 718 -3.31 -22.93 -2.74
CA PRO A 718 -4.47 -23.82 -2.75
C PRO A 718 -5.46 -23.47 -3.87
N ASN A 719 -6.58 -24.21 -3.92
CA ASN A 719 -7.77 -23.69 -4.60
C ASN A 719 -8.25 -22.41 -3.92
N VAL A 720 -8.49 -21.38 -4.72
CA VAL A 720 -8.94 -20.07 -4.22
C VAL A 720 -10.31 -19.74 -4.81
N LYS A 721 -11.28 -19.54 -3.93
CA LYS A 721 -12.62 -19.04 -4.27
C LYS A 721 -12.77 -17.62 -3.76
N THR A 722 -12.86 -16.64 -4.68
CA THR A 722 -13.11 -15.24 -4.37
C THR A 722 -14.58 -14.88 -4.53
N ILE A 723 -15.16 -14.17 -3.58
CA ILE A 723 -16.54 -13.71 -3.56
C ILE A 723 -16.56 -12.20 -3.37
N ILE A 724 -17.02 -11.47 -4.37
CA ILE A 724 -17.12 -10.01 -4.31
C ILE A 724 -18.44 -9.63 -3.66
N ILE A 725 -18.41 -8.89 -2.57
CA ILE A 725 -19.55 -8.28 -1.90
C ILE A 725 -19.61 -6.80 -2.28
N GLU A 726 -20.79 -6.29 -2.60
CA GLU A 726 -21.01 -4.93 -3.10
C GLU A 726 -22.01 -4.19 -2.20
N SER A 727 -21.51 -3.54 -1.13
CA SER A 727 -22.34 -2.79 -0.17
C SER A 727 -22.74 -1.39 -0.69
N ASN A 728 -22.21 -0.94 -1.81
CA ASN A 728 -22.40 0.37 -2.43
C ASN A 728 -22.07 1.54 -1.50
N GLU A 729 -20.78 1.91 -1.45
CA GLU A 729 -20.26 2.97 -0.59
C GLU A 729 -20.74 4.36 -1.04
N PRO A 730 -21.49 5.09 -0.21
CA PRO A 730 -22.01 6.40 -0.59
C PRO A 730 -20.92 7.47 -0.77
N ASN A 731 -19.78 7.32 -0.06
CA ASN A 731 -18.63 8.23 -0.15
C ASN A 731 -17.61 7.79 -1.21
N GLY A 732 -17.89 6.74 -1.98
CA GLY A 732 -17.01 6.23 -3.03
C GLY A 732 -17.47 6.60 -4.43
N PRO A 733 -16.55 6.84 -5.40
CA PRO A 733 -16.92 7.09 -6.78
C PRO A 733 -17.62 5.82 -7.33
N PHE A 734 -18.81 6.01 -7.89
CA PHE A 734 -19.69 4.93 -8.34
C PHE A 734 -20.05 3.86 -7.28
N GLY A 735 -19.78 4.13 -6.02
CA GLY A 735 -20.02 3.20 -4.92
C GLY A 735 -18.81 2.34 -4.53
N ALA A 736 -17.65 2.57 -5.12
CA ALA A 736 -16.42 1.78 -4.88
C ALA A 736 -15.70 2.16 -3.59
N LYS A 737 -15.05 1.18 -2.97
CA LYS A 737 -14.11 1.37 -1.87
C LYS A 737 -12.94 0.39 -1.99
N GLU A 738 -12.14 0.21 -0.94
CA GLU A 738 -10.88 -0.50 -0.97
C GLU A 738 -11.01 -2.02 -1.26
N VAL A 739 -9.94 -2.60 -1.80
CA VAL A 739 -9.70 -4.04 -1.89
C VAL A 739 -8.20 -4.37 -1.80
N GLY A 740 -7.35 -3.34 -1.82
CA GLY A 740 -5.90 -3.52 -1.97
C GLY A 740 -5.21 -4.14 -0.76
N GLU A 741 -5.67 -3.81 0.45
CA GLU A 741 -4.99 -4.16 1.70
C GLU A 741 -5.89 -4.92 2.68
N GLY A 742 -7.21 -4.73 2.65
CA GLY A 742 -8.14 -5.35 3.60
C GLY A 742 -8.21 -6.87 3.47
N ALA A 743 -8.05 -7.39 2.25
CA ALA A 743 -8.15 -8.83 1.98
C ALA A 743 -7.03 -9.68 2.60
N ILE A 744 -5.86 -9.11 2.94
CA ILE A 744 -4.79 -9.86 3.64
C ILE A 744 -5.06 -10.05 5.13
N MET A 745 -5.88 -9.19 5.72
CA MET A 745 -6.10 -9.13 7.17
C MET A 745 -6.54 -10.45 7.79
N PRO A 746 -7.52 -11.18 7.22
CA PRO A 746 -8.00 -12.42 7.82
C PRO A 746 -7.15 -13.65 7.45
N THR A 747 -6.23 -13.56 6.48
CA THR A 747 -5.54 -14.74 5.93
C THR A 747 -4.71 -15.47 6.99
N ILE A 748 -3.86 -14.73 7.70
CA ILE A 748 -3.00 -15.32 8.73
C ILE A 748 -3.83 -15.98 9.82
N PRO A 749 -4.77 -15.29 10.51
CA PRO A 749 -5.51 -15.92 11.59
C PRO A 749 -6.45 -17.05 11.13
N ALA A 750 -6.99 -17.00 9.92
CA ALA A 750 -7.78 -18.10 9.39
C ALA A 750 -6.95 -19.38 9.23
N ILE A 751 -5.69 -19.28 8.72
CA ILE A 751 -4.75 -20.41 8.64
C ILE A 751 -4.43 -20.93 10.05
N LEU A 752 -4.14 -20.05 11.02
CA LEU A 752 -3.79 -20.44 12.37
C LEU A 752 -4.95 -21.14 13.09
N ASN A 753 -6.17 -20.65 12.89
CA ASN A 753 -7.39 -21.27 13.44
C ASN A 753 -7.65 -22.64 12.78
N ALA A 754 -7.36 -22.80 11.46
CA ALA A 754 -7.45 -24.09 10.77
C ALA A 754 -6.38 -25.08 11.27
N VAL A 755 -5.14 -24.64 11.50
CA VAL A 755 -4.06 -25.47 12.07
C VAL A 755 -4.45 -25.95 13.48
N TYR A 756 -5.06 -25.07 14.30
CA TYR A 756 -5.57 -25.49 15.59
C TYR A 756 -6.68 -26.54 15.48
N ASP A 757 -7.66 -26.31 14.58
CA ASP A 757 -8.76 -27.27 14.36
C ASP A 757 -8.24 -28.65 13.91
N ALA A 758 -7.17 -28.68 13.10
CA ALA A 758 -6.51 -29.92 12.64
C ALA A 758 -5.75 -30.66 13.74
N THR A 759 -5.13 -29.92 14.68
CA THR A 759 -4.09 -30.46 15.57
C THR A 759 -4.45 -30.35 17.05
N GLY A 760 -5.33 -29.41 17.41
CA GLY A 760 -5.59 -29.01 18.78
C GLY A 760 -4.39 -28.35 19.47
N VAL A 761 -3.49 -27.72 18.69
CA VAL A 761 -2.33 -26.97 19.18
C VAL A 761 -2.41 -25.54 18.69
N ARG A 762 -2.41 -24.55 19.61
CA ARG A 762 -2.35 -23.12 19.29
C ARG A 762 -0.90 -22.69 19.13
N ILE A 763 -0.57 -22.10 18.00
CA ILE A 763 0.73 -21.48 17.74
C ILE A 763 0.54 -19.97 17.83
N GLN A 764 1.19 -19.35 18.80
CA GLN A 764 1.10 -17.91 19.09
C GLN A 764 2.31 -17.12 18.56
N GLU A 765 3.30 -17.80 18.00
CA GLU A 765 4.47 -17.20 17.36
C GLU A 765 4.54 -17.57 15.88
N LEU A 766 4.49 -16.57 15.00
CA LEU A 766 4.60 -16.72 13.55
C LEU A 766 6.07 -16.73 13.08
N PRO A 767 6.33 -17.30 11.89
CA PRO A 767 5.48 -18.17 11.08
C PRO A 767 5.30 -19.56 11.70
N VAL A 768 4.21 -20.26 11.33
CA VAL A 768 3.98 -21.66 11.73
C VAL A 768 4.85 -22.59 10.91
N THR A 769 6.15 -22.56 11.16
CA THR A 769 7.08 -23.48 10.48
C THR A 769 6.81 -24.92 10.87
N SER A 770 7.16 -25.86 9.99
CA SER A 770 7.04 -27.29 10.30
C SER A 770 7.75 -27.67 11.60
N GLU A 771 8.92 -27.07 11.88
CA GLU A 771 9.65 -27.28 13.12
C GLU A 771 8.88 -26.81 14.36
N ARG A 772 8.35 -25.56 14.35
CA ARG A 772 7.56 -25.03 15.48
C ARG A 772 6.35 -25.91 15.76
N LEU A 773 5.61 -26.28 14.72
CA LEU A 773 4.41 -27.11 14.88
C LEU A 773 4.78 -28.53 15.34
N PHE A 774 5.83 -29.13 14.79
CA PHE A 774 6.32 -30.44 15.21
C PHE A 774 6.70 -30.45 16.70
N MET A 775 7.46 -29.45 17.17
CA MET A 775 7.84 -29.36 18.58
C MET A 775 6.60 -29.21 19.48
N ALA A 776 5.64 -28.37 19.10
CA ALA A 776 4.39 -28.18 19.86
C ALA A 776 3.51 -29.46 19.89
N LEU A 777 3.44 -30.20 18.78
CA LEU A 777 2.77 -31.50 18.71
C LEU A 777 3.43 -32.54 19.65
N ARG A 778 4.77 -32.57 19.68
CA ARG A 778 5.49 -33.46 20.60
C ARG A 778 5.26 -33.13 22.07
N GLU A 779 5.21 -31.84 22.41
CA GLU A 779 4.89 -31.42 23.79
C GLU A 779 3.46 -31.79 24.20
N LYS A 780 2.49 -31.60 23.30
CA LYS A 780 1.11 -32.04 23.53
C LYS A 780 1.00 -33.55 23.78
N ASN A 781 1.73 -34.37 23.02
CA ASN A 781 1.68 -35.80 23.14
C ASN A 781 2.41 -36.34 24.40
N LYS A 782 3.20 -35.52 25.10
CA LYS A 782 3.86 -35.86 26.37
C LYS A 782 2.95 -35.61 27.59
N LYS A 783 1.96 -34.73 27.45
CA LYS A 783 0.92 -34.44 28.45
C LYS A 783 -0.26 -35.39 28.31
#